data_683935d1eda4cc3a658ebebef466c639
#
_entry.id   683935d1eda4cc3a658ebebef466c639
#
_cell.length_a   1.000
_cell.length_b   1.000
_cell.length_c   1.000
_cell.angle_alpha   90.00
_cell.angle_beta   90.00
_cell.angle_gamma   90.00
#
_symmetry.space_group_name_H-M   'P 1'
#
loop_
_entity.id
_entity.type
_entity.pdbx_description
1 polymer ?
#
loop_
_entity_poly.entity_id
_entity_poly.type
_entity_poly.pdbx_seq_one_letter_code
_entity_poly.pdbx_strand_id
1 'polypeptide(L)'
;MFDLLTLLQDDAPSPTAVEQVPGAVDTRIRTAYVDRHHRAVLFQIDPDRGETTYIYMGTWPTAESVKFAEQAVLRINPLSGVLEGIIGRSAVEEGKPTGTGQPSRPVLAVSGVSAANLAERLGIDRDVAERACLITDRDEFVRFADQVSTTIGWQGDALLDLMVGADPDRIRESYQLSSATFEPGADEDGRIIAALGHPASKMRFTYAEDSAELQRVIETGDIAAWRTFLHPEQRRYAEQDFGGSFRLSGGSGTGKSVILVHRAWNLAQRSAESRILLTTFNSVLAGLLRRNLETLVPGIVVAGRLGEPGIHVASVDSLAAEVVGDAGLLKAASMNVFGHSRFRADRPRLKGTDVWRRTVAHVSHNLPAHLTSESFLESEYVNVVLARRLRKFDDYAQVDRRGRGVRLSRPAKKDLWKIFAEHREFSKNLGRYTFPEVAAVATQLLLCDAEARIPAVADHILVDEGQDLHAVHWRFLRTLADEGSNDLFIAEDPHQRIYSENVTLAHHNVAIKGRSRRLTLNYRTTAQNLDFALRLLGGAAFHDLEGMAEVGAGYRSSRLGPEPELIAGSGSEFVLDRIASIVENWLSRDTPAMSIAILTRRHASGKHIWSYLRSRRIAVDVVAETPGSKPQVSVLTMHGAKGHEFTHVILVGVDPESPGVLTPTSVPGHPGAADERQRELALLYVAATRARDQFVMIWDREEHDRLA
;
A
#
# COMPACT_ATOMS: atom_id res chain seq x y z
N MET A 1 -13.18 16.05 -16.15
CA MET A 1 -13.15 16.43 -14.74
C MET A 1 -12.47 17.77 -14.54
N PHE A 2 -11.22 17.99 -14.99
CA PHE A 2 -10.55 19.31 -14.90
C PHE A 2 -11.35 20.43 -15.58
N ASP A 3 -11.83 20.19 -16.79
CA ASP A 3 -12.66 21.15 -17.53
C ASP A 3 -13.95 21.49 -16.77
N LEU A 4 -14.55 20.51 -16.06
CA LEU A 4 -15.73 20.70 -15.24
C LEU A 4 -15.40 21.57 -14.00
N LEU A 5 -14.28 21.27 -13.32
CA LEU A 5 -13.85 22.05 -12.15
C LEU A 5 -13.53 23.50 -12.54
N THR A 6 -12.88 23.72 -13.67
CA THR A 6 -12.62 25.06 -14.23
C THR A 6 -13.92 25.79 -14.58
N LEU A 7 -14.89 25.08 -15.18
CA LEU A 7 -16.21 25.64 -15.51
C LEU A 7 -17.05 26.01 -14.27
N LEU A 8 -16.86 25.30 -13.16
CA LEU A 8 -17.57 25.57 -11.89
C LEU A 8 -16.91 26.73 -11.09
N GLN A 9 -15.68 27.10 -11.42
CA GLN A 9 -14.96 28.25 -10.82
C GLN A 9 -15.28 29.58 -11.52
N ASP A 10 -15.78 29.55 -12.77
CA ASP A 10 -16.23 30.77 -13.46
C ASP A 10 -17.55 31.26 -12.83
N ASP A 11 -17.62 32.55 -12.52
CA ASP A 11 -18.74 33.23 -11.81
C ASP A 11 -20.14 33.06 -12.46
N ALA A 12 -20.22 32.46 -13.61
CA ALA A 12 -21.46 32.05 -14.25
C ALA A 12 -21.26 30.79 -15.09
N PRO A 13 -21.32 29.55 -14.50
CA PRO A 13 -21.32 28.35 -15.30
C PRO A 13 -22.48 28.40 -16.30
N SER A 14 -22.21 28.11 -17.56
CA SER A 14 -23.24 28.05 -18.59
C SER A 14 -24.39 27.17 -18.09
N PRO A 15 -25.68 27.56 -18.18
CA PRO A 15 -26.82 26.78 -17.71
C PRO A 15 -26.88 25.36 -18.29
N THR A 16 -26.13 25.09 -19.35
CA THR A 16 -26.03 23.78 -20.02
C THR A 16 -24.97 22.85 -19.39
N ALA A 17 -24.14 23.32 -18.46
CA ALA A 17 -23.08 22.51 -17.87
C ALA A 17 -23.54 21.73 -16.62
N VAL A 18 -24.49 22.29 -15.86
CA VAL A 18 -25.03 21.71 -14.61
C VAL A 18 -26.55 21.60 -14.72
N GLU A 19 -27.07 20.40 -14.65
CA GLU A 19 -28.49 20.10 -14.84
C GLU A 19 -29.14 19.70 -13.52
N GLN A 20 -30.34 20.18 -13.26
CA GLN A 20 -31.17 19.74 -12.15
C GLN A 20 -31.70 18.32 -12.40
N VAL A 21 -31.80 17.48 -11.37
CA VAL A 21 -32.28 16.11 -11.46
C VAL A 21 -33.79 16.09 -11.15
N PRO A 22 -34.64 15.84 -12.13
CA PRO A 22 -36.09 15.78 -11.90
C PRO A 22 -36.44 14.62 -10.98
N GLY A 23 -37.23 14.88 -9.93
CA GLY A 23 -37.70 13.84 -9.00
C GLY A 23 -36.72 13.47 -7.91
N ALA A 24 -35.58 14.13 -7.81
CA ALA A 24 -34.61 13.95 -6.71
C ALA A 24 -35.27 14.32 -5.36
N VAL A 25 -34.92 13.54 -4.31
CA VAL A 25 -35.37 13.80 -2.94
C VAL A 25 -34.81 15.10 -2.39
N ASP A 26 -33.55 15.39 -2.70
CA ASP A 26 -32.90 16.66 -2.34
C ASP A 26 -32.87 17.57 -3.56
N THR A 27 -33.53 18.71 -3.46
CA THR A 27 -33.69 19.68 -4.59
C THR A 27 -32.36 20.39 -4.95
N ARG A 28 -31.34 20.32 -4.10
CA ARG A 28 -30.01 20.90 -4.30
C ARG A 28 -29.13 20.05 -5.21
N ILE A 29 -29.52 18.81 -5.48
CA ILE A 29 -28.72 17.90 -6.28
C ILE A 29 -28.69 18.30 -7.76
N ARG A 30 -27.53 18.15 -8.35
CA ARG A 30 -27.25 18.49 -9.75
C ARG A 30 -26.45 17.38 -10.38
N THR A 31 -26.56 17.24 -11.69
CA THR A 31 -25.62 16.44 -12.49
C THR A 31 -24.91 17.34 -13.49
N ALA A 32 -23.63 17.08 -13.69
CA ALA A 32 -22.82 17.80 -14.65
C ALA A 32 -22.19 16.83 -15.65
N TYR A 33 -22.02 17.28 -16.89
CA TYR A 33 -21.48 16.51 -17.98
C TYR A 33 -19.95 16.37 -17.81
N VAL A 34 -19.42 15.15 -17.79
CA VAL A 34 -17.98 14.87 -17.74
C VAL A 34 -17.47 14.41 -19.10
N ASP A 35 -18.15 13.42 -19.69
CA ASP A 35 -17.92 12.93 -21.04
C ASP A 35 -19.20 12.25 -21.60
N ARG A 36 -19.10 11.61 -22.78
CA ARG A 36 -20.25 10.99 -23.47
C ARG A 36 -20.95 9.89 -22.67
N HIS A 37 -20.29 9.33 -21.67
CA HIS A 37 -20.77 8.17 -20.93
C HIS A 37 -20.91 8.42 -19.43
N HIS A 38 -20.35 9.54 -18.91
CA HIS A 38 -20.27 9.80 -17.48
C HIS A 38 -20.80 11.17 -17.11
N ARG A 39 -21.46 11.23 -15.94
CA ARG A 39 -21.90 12.47 -15.29
C ARG A 39 -21.34 12.54 -13.87
N ALA A 40 -20.96 13.73 -13.47
CA ALA A 40 -20.67 14.09 -12.09
C ALA A 40 -22.01 14.36 -11.36
N VAL A 41 -22.08 13.95 -10.10
CA VAL A 41 -23.19 14.31 -9.20
C VAL A 41 -22.67 15.30 -8.18
N LEU A 42 -23.40 16.40 -8.00
CA LEU A 42 -23.01 17.55 -7.19
C LEU A 42 -24.23 17.99 -6.35
N PHE A 43 -23.97 18.59 -5.18
CA PHE A 43 -24.96 19.43 -4.52
C PHE A 43 -24.59 20.89 -4.75
N GLN A 44 -25.53 21.69 -5.19
CA GLN A 44 -25.42 23.14 -5.30
C GLN A 44 -26.00 23.76 -4.03
N ILE A 45 -25.19 24.51 -3.30
CA ILE A 45 -25.50 25.14 -2.04
C ILE A 45 -25.45 26.64 -2.26
N ASP A 46 -26.60 27.30 -2.11
CA ASP A 46 -26.80 28.73 -2.39
C ASP A 46 -27.20 29.45 -1.10
N PRO A 47 -26.26 29.80 -0.20
CA PRO A 47 -26.59 30.49 1.04
C PRO A 47 -27.07 31.91 0.78
N ASP A 48 -27.99 32.43 1.64
CA ASP A 48 -28.48 33.80 1.57
C ASP A 48 -27.38 34.86 1.61
N ARG A 49 -26.23 34.50 2.22
CA ARG A 49 -25.02 35.33 2.30
C ARG A 49 -23.80 34.48 1.97
N GLY A 50 -23.16 34.74 0.86
CA GLY A 50 -21.97 34.02 0.39
C GLY A 50 -22.05 33.68 -1.08
N GLU A 51 -21.10 32.92 -1.54
CA GLU A 51 -21.02 32.45 -2.93
C GLU A 51 -21.63 31.03 -3.06
N THR A 52 -22.16 30.72 -4.25
CA THR A 52 -22.63 29.39 -4.59
C THR A 52 -21.48 28.38 -4.41
N THR A 53 -21.73 27.35 -3.62
CA THR A 53 -20.75 26.28 -3.36
C THR A 53 -21.22 24.97 -3.95
N TYR A 54 -20.35 24.28 -4.67
CA TYR A 54 -20.62 22.94 -5.21
C TYR A 54 -19.93 21.87 -4.39
N ILE A 55 -20.74 20.91 -3.87
CA ILE A 55 -20.21 19.73 -3.15
C ILE A 55 -20.21 18.55 -4.12
N TYR A 56 -19.02 18.09 -4.51
CA TYR A 56 -18.84 16.97 -5.42
C TYR A 56 -18.99 15.63 -4.71
N MET A 57 -19.91 14.78 -5.21
CA MET A 57 -20.20 13.46 -4.66
C MET A 57 -19.47 12.32 -5.37
N GLY A 58 -19.22 12.46 -6.67
CA GLY A 58 -18.58 11.46 -7.50
C GLY A 58 -18.98 11.54 -8.96
N THR A 59 -18.42 10.64 -9.77
CA THR A 59 -18.76 10.50 -11.21
C THR A 59 -19.15 9.05 -11.48
N TRP A 60 -20.28 8.87 -12.17
CA TRP A 60 -20.85 7.56 -12.53
C TRP A 60 -21.24 7.52 -14.01
N PRO A 61 -21.43 6.32 -14.59
CA PRO A 61 -22.09 6.19 -15.88
C PRO A 61 -23.46 6.88 -15.85
N THR A 62 -23.86 7.50 -16.96
CA THR A 62 -25.04 8.38 -17.02
C THR A 62 -26.31 7.76 -16.39
N ALA A 63 -26.58 6.47 -16.65
CA ALA A 63 -27.76 5.79 -16.10
C ALA A 63 -27.67 5.56 -14.58
N GLU A 64 -26.48 5.36 -14.04
CA GLU A 64 -26.23 5.15 -12.61
C GLU A 64 -26.18 6.48 -11.86
N SER A 65 -25.64 7.54 -12.47
CA SER A 65 -25.59 8.87 -11.88
C SER A 65 -26.98 9.43 -11.58
N VAL A 66 -27.95 9.19 -12.47
CA VAL A 66 -29.35 9.62 -12.26
C VAL A 66 -29.96 8.87 -11.08
N LYS A 67 -29.83 7.53 -11.04
CA LYS A 67 -30.34 6.72 -9.92
C LYS A 67 -29.73 7.12 -8.58
N PHE A 68 -28.43 7.40 -8.57
CA PHE A 68 -27.74 7.88 -7.40
C PHE A 68 -28.28 9.24 -6.96
N ALA A 69 -28.40 10.18 -7.91
CA ALA A 69 -28.86 11.53 -7.66
C ALA A 69 -30.34 11.59 -7.19
N GLU A 70 -31.20 10.70 -7.68
CA GLU A 70 -32.58 10.61 -7.22
C GLU A 70 -32.71 10.27 -5.72
N GLN A 71 -31.75 9.54 -5.14
CA GLN A 71 -31.82 9.02 -3.78
C GLN A 71 -30.88 9.70 -2.79
N ALA A 72 -29.92 10.48 -3.27
CA ALA A 72 -28.94 11.14 -2.41
C ALA A 72 -29.54 12.33 -1.67
N VAL A 73 -29.24 12.43 -0.38
CA VAL A 73 -29.67 13.52 0.51
C VAL A 73 -28.49 14.03 1.31
N LEU A 74 -28.37 15.33 1.43
CA LEU A 74 -27.36 15.99 2.26
C LEU A 74 -28.00 16.49 3.55
N ARG A 75 -27.51 16.03 4.70
CA ARG A 75 -28.02 16.43 6.01
C ARG A 75 -26.90 16.73 7.00
N ILE A 76 -27.18 17.56 7.97
CA ILE A 76 -26.31 17.77 9.14
C ILE A 76 -26.80 16.87 10.27
N ASN A 77 -25.89 16.08 10.81
CA ASN A 77 -26.18 15.25 11.98
C ASN A 77 -26.33 16.15 13.22
N PRO A 78 -27.49 16.17 13.89
CA PRO A 78 -27.76 17.12 14.98
C PRO A 78 -26.92 16.88 16.24
N LEU A 79 -26.43 15.67 16.43
CA LEU A 79 -25.67 15.27 17.63
C LEU A 79 -24.16 15.42 17.45
N SER A 80 -23.67 15.18 16.24
CA SER A 80 -22.24 15.25 15.92
C SER A 80 -21.81 16.54 15.21
N GLY A 81 -22.75 17.29 14.63
CA GLY A 81 -22.48 18.48 13.80
C GLY A 81 -21.90 18.17 12.43
N VAL A 82 -21.74 16.89 12.08
CA VAL A 82 -21.12 16.42 10.84
C VAL A 82 -22.11 16.51 9.69
N LEU A 83 -21.63 17.02 8.55
CA LEU A 83 -22.38 16.95 7.29
C LEU A 83 -22.29 15.53 6.72
N GLU A 84 -23.42 14.92 6.45
CA GLU A 84 -23.56 13.55 5.96
C GLU A 84 -24.27 13.54 4.61
N GLY A 85 -23.69 12.84 3.61
CA GLY A 85 -24.35 12.54 2.35
C GLY A 85 -24.90 11.12 2.40
N ILE A 86 -26.23 10.97 2.46
CA ILE A 86 -26.91 9.68 2.60
C ILE A 86 -27.42 9.24 1.22
N ILE A 87 -27.18 8.00 0.87
CA ILE A 87 -27.69 7.34 -0.33
C ILE A 87 -28.75 6.36 0.13
N GLY A 88 -29.99 6.57 -0.31
CA GLY A 88 -31.22 5.82 -0.02
C GLY A 88 -31.17 4.61 0.92
N ARG A 89 -32.26 4.32 1.60
CA ARG A 89 -32.42 3.28 2.64
C ARG A 89 -32.02 1.84 2.26
N SER A 90 -31.70 1.56 1.00
CA SER A 90 -31.48 0.18 0.49
C SER A 90 -30.14 -0.47 0.91
N ALA A 91 -29.15 0.28 1.36
CA ALA A 91 -27.84 -0.30 1.69
C ALA A 91 -27.80 -1.12 3.00
N VAL A 92 -28.83 -1.00 3.83
CA VAL A 92 -28.93 -1.69 5.13
C VAL A 92 -29.75 -2.98 5.05
N GLU A 93 -30.53 -3.20 3.98
CA GLU A 93 -31.51 -4.29 3.87
C GLU A 93 -31.01 -5.63 3.30
N GLU A 94 -29.85 -5.70 2.64
CA GLU A 94 -29.34 -6.94 2.04
C GLU A 94 -28.35 -7.68 2.95
N GLY A 95 -28.88 -8.50 3.84
CA GLY A 95 -28.08 -9.44 4.61
C GLY A 95 -28.82 -9.98 5.83
N LYS A 96 -29.74 -10.94 5.64
CA LYS A 96 -30.21 -11.77 6.76
C LYS A 96 -29.03 -12.56 7.31
N PRO A 97 -28.82 -12.61 8.64
CA PRO A 97 -27.75 -13.39 9.22
C PRO A 97 -27.92 -14.87 8.87
N THR A 98 -27.01 -15.42 8.09
CA THR A 98 -26.90 -16.85 7.82
C THR A 98 -25.93 -17.47 8.83
N GLY A 99 -26.38 -17.71 10.05
CA GLY A 99 -25.58 -18.35 11.08
C GLY A 99 -26.38 -19.41 11.81
N THR A 100 -26.23 -20.69 11.41
CA THR A 100 -26.55 -21.86 12.22
C THR A 100 -25.31 -22.23 13.03
N GLY A 101 -25.00 -21.51 14.10
CA GLY A 101 -23.89 -21.78 15.00
C GLY A 101 -24.24 -21.33 16.42
N GLN A 102 -23.59 -21.94 17.43
CA GLN A 102 -23.75 -21.59 18.85
C GLN A 102 -23.71 -20.08 19.08
N PRO A 103 -24.40 -19.55 20.12
CA PRO A 103 -24.48 -18.11 20.38
C PRO A 103 -23.09 -17.53 20.65
N SER A 104 -22.47 -16.99 19.64
CA SER A 104 -21.23 -16.25 19.74
C SER A 104 -21.53 -14.85 20.28
N ARG A 105 -20.65 -14.34 21.13
CA ARG A 105 -20.78 -13.02 21.74
C ARG A 105 -20.66 -11.94 20.65
N PRO A 106 -21.53 -10.91 20.62
CA PRO A 106 -21.41 -9.81 19.66
C PRO A 106 -20.01 -9.15 19.66
N VAL A 107 -19.55 -8.72 18.49
CA VAL A 107 -18.21 -8.12 18.32
C VAL A 107 -18.04 -6.90 19.22
N LEU A 108 -19.03 -6.02 19.30
CA LEU A 108 -19.00 -4.80 20.15
C LEU A 108 -19.22 -5.07 21.64
N ALA A 109 -19.51 -6.31 22.03
CA ALA A 109 -19.64 -6.62 23.47
C ALA A 109 -18.34 -6.46 24.25
N VAL A 110 -17.20 -6.35 23.56
CA VAL A 110 -15.89 -6.04 24.18
C VAL A 110 -15.84 -4.61 24.67
N SER A 111 -16.47 -3.67 23.96
CA SER A 111 -16.51 -2.24 24.29
C SER A 111 -17.63 -1.90 25.27
N GLY A 112 -18.52 -2.85 25.61
CA GLY A 112 -19.62 -2.64 26.56
C GLY A 112 -20.67 -1.61 26.11
N VAL A 113 -20.73 -1.27 24.82
CA VAL A 113 -21.63 -0.28 24.25
C VAL A 113 -22.94 -0.92 23.79
N SER A 114 -24.06 -0.21 23.96
CA SER A 114 -25.37 -0.56 23.40
C SER A 114 -25.69 0.29 22.19
N ALA A 115 -26.63 -0.17 21.35
CA ALA A 115 -27.10 0.60 20.20
C ALA A 115 -27.63 2.00 20.60
N ALA A 116 -28.33 2.09 21.73
CA ALA A 116 -28.80 3.37 22.27
C ALA A 116 -27.63 4.31 22.62
N ASN A 117 -26.57 3.79 23.27
CA ASN A 117 -25.37 4.56 23.57
C ASN A 117 -24.65 5.06 22.31
N LEU A 118 -24.58 4.23 21.26
CA LEU A 118 -23.96 4.63 19.99
C LEU A 118 -24.73 5.75 19.29
N ALA A 119 -26.06 5.64 19.28
CA ALA A 119 -26.91 6.64 18.68
C ALA A 119 -26.92 7.96 19.48
N GLU A 120 -27.04 7.89 20.82
CA GLU A 120 -27.21 9.08 21.67
C GLU A 120 -25.90 9.82 21.97
N ARG A 121 -24.78 9.08 22.13
CA ARG A 121 -23.48 9.68 22.50
C ARG A 121 -22.62 10.05 21.30
N LEU A 122 -22.66 9.25 20.24
CA LEU A 122 -21.82 9.47 19.05
C LEU A 122 -22.63 10.05 17.88
N GLY A 123 -23.97 9.90 17.87
CA GLY A 123 -24.77 10.29 16.73
C GLY A 123 -24.71 9.29 15.56
N ILE A 124 -24.35 8.04 15.84
CA ILE A 124 -24.43 6.97 14.85
C ILE A 124 -25.90 6.70 14.51
N ASP A 125 -26.20 6.53 13.23
CA ASP A 125 -27.56 6.23 12.77
C ASP A 125 -28.10 5.00 13.51
N ARG A 126 -29.37 5.08 13.94
CA ARG A 126 -29.96 4.08 14.82
C ARG A 126 -30.00 2.69 14.19
N ASP A 127 -30.35 2.60 12.92
CA ASP A 127 -30.40 1.32 12.19
C ASP A 127 -29.00 0.72 12.05
N VAL A 128 -28.00 1.57 11.82
CA VAL A 128 -26.57 1.20 11.77
C VAL A 128 -26.10 0.69 13.14
N ALA A 129 -26.43 1.40 14.22
CA ALA A 129 -26.04 1.04 15.58
C ALA A 129 -26.68 -0.28 16.03
N GLU A 130 -27.98 -0.48 15.76
CA GLU A 130 -28.71 -1.72 16.06
C GLU A 130 -28.09 -2.92 15.35
N ARG A 131 -27.81 -2.79 14.05
CA ARG A 131 -27.20 -3.86 13.27
C ARG A 131 -25.75 -4.15 13.69
N ALA A 132 -24.95 -3.15 13.95
CA ALA A 132 -23.59 -3.31 14.45
C ALA A 132 -23.51 -4.10 15.77
N CYS A 133 -24.47 -3.86 16.68
CA CYS A 133 -24.56 -4.57 17.97
C CYS A 133 -25.00 -6.03 17.85
N LEU A 134 -25.54 -6.47 16.71
CA LEU A 134 -26.00 -7.84 16.50
C LEU A 134 -24.95 -8.73 15.82
N ILE A 135 -23.98 -8.16 15.12
CA ILE A 135 -22.96 -8.92 14.39
C ILE A 135 -22.01 -9.62 15.36
N THR A 136 -21.86 -10.93 15.19
CA THR A 136 -21.02 -11.81 16.02
C THR A 136 -19.73 -12.24 15.33
N ASP A 137 -19.70 -12.21 14.00
CA ASP A 137 -18.51 -12.51 13.21
C ASP A 137 -17.71 -11.22 12.92
N ARG A 138 -16.40 -11.28 13.16
CA ARG A 138 -15.51 -10.11 13.03
C ARG A 138 -15.32 -9.66 11.58
N ASP A 139 -15.24 -10.61 10.66
CA ASP A 139 -15.04 -10.31 9.23
C ASP A 139 -16.33 -9.74 8.62
N GLU A 140 -17.49 -10.24 9.06
CA GLU A 140 -18.80 -9.65 8.74
C GLU A 140 -18.90 -8.23 9.27
N PHE A 141 -18.43 -7.99 10.51
CA PHE A 141 -18.46 -6.65 11.11
C PHE A 141 -17.58 -5.65 10.34
N VAL A 142 -16.37 -6.07 9.93
CA VAL A 142 -15.48 -5.22 9.11
C VAL A 142 -16.15 -4.88 7.79
N ARG A 143 -16.70 -5.87 7.07
CA ARG A 143 -17.42 -5.61 5.80
C ARG A 143 -18.61 -4.66 5.99
N PHE A 144 -19.37 -4.83 7.06
CA PHE A 144 -20.47 -3.95 7.40
C PHE A 144 -20.00 -2.52 7.70
N ALA A 145 -18.97 -2.36 8.52
CA ALA A 145 -18.39 -1.06 8.83
C ALA A 145 -17.82 -0.37 7.57
N ASP A 146 -17.15 -1.09 6.69
CA ASP A 146 -16.66 -0.58 5.40
C ASP A 146 -17.83 -0.11 4.50
N GLN A 147 -18.94 -0.86 4.49
CA GLN A 147 -20.14 -0.46 3.75
C GLN A 147 -20.75 0.82 4.34
N VAL A 148 -20.81 0.93 5.66
CA VAL A 148 -21.28 2.15 6.35
C VAL A 148 -20.34 3.33 6.07
N SER A 149 -19.02 3.12 6.08
CA SER A 149 -18.04 4.16 5.71
C SER A 149 -18.24 4.67 4.29
N THR A 150 -18.60 3.78 3.37
CA THR A 150 -18.91 4.14 1.98
C THR A 150 -20.17 5.00 1.87
N THR A 151 -21.16 4.77 2.75
CA THR A 151 -22.49 5.40 2.69
C THR A 151 -22.55 6.68 3.54
N ILE A 152 -22.05 6.65 4.78
CA ILE A 152 -22.20 7.71 5.77
C ILE A 152 -20.83 8.28 6.21
N GLY A 153 -19.72 7.69 5.75
CA GLY A 153 -18.35 8.15 6.04
C GLY A 153 -17.90 7.80 7.46
N TRP A 154 -17.72 8.81 8.32
CA TRP A 154 -17.13 8.70 9.65
C TRP A 154 -17.77 7.64 10.57
N GLN A 155 -19.05 7.31 10.39
CA GLN A 155 -19.75 6.35 11.27
C GLN A 155 -19.19 4.92 11.13
N GLY A 156 -18.86 4.48 9.93
CA GLY A 156 -18.25 3.16 9.73
C GLY A 156 -16.85 3.09 10.35
N ASP A 157 -16.08 4.16 10.25
CA ASP A 157 -14.77 4.24 10.88
C ASP A 157 -14.86 4.23 12.40
N ALA A 158 -15.85 4.95 12.97
CA ALA A 158 -16.11 4.92 14.41
C ALA A 158 -16.50 3.50 14.90
N LEU A 159 -17.26 2.75 14.09
CA LEU A 159 -17.57 1.35 14.40
C LEU A 159 -16.32 0.47 14.44
N LEU A 160 -15.36 0.68 13.51
CA LEU A 160 -14.10 -0.04 13.52
C LEU A 160 -13.26 0.31 14.77
N ASP A 161 -13.25 1.57 15.19
CA ASP A 161 -12.58 2.00 16.41
C ASP A 161 -13.20 1.35 17.65
N LEU A 162 -14.51 1.25 17.71
CA LEU A 162 -15.23 0.54 18.79
C LEU A 162 -14.93 -0.97 18.80
N MET A 163 -14.85 -1.61 17.63
CA MET A 163 -14.51 -3.03 17.51
C MET A 163 -13.17 -3.37 18.15
N VAL A 164 -12.22 -2.43 18.09
CA VAL A 164 -10.88 -2.62 18.68
C VAL A 164 -10.79 -2.14 20.13
N GLY A 165 -11.93 -1.76 20.73
CA GLY A 165 -12.03 -1.39 22.14
C GLY A 165 -11.75 0.08 22.44
N ALA A 166 -11.84 0.96 21.43
CA ALA A 166 -11.80 2.39 21.70
C ALA A 166 -12.99 2.83 22.55
N ASP A 167 -12.74 3.72 23.50
CA ASP A 167 -13.76 4.32 24.33
C ASP A 167 -14.59 5.33 23.50
N PRO A 168 -15.95 5.33 23.61
CA PRO A 168 -16.81 6.30 22.92
C PRO A 168 -16.42 7.77 23.14
N ASP A 169 -15.94 8.14 24.32
CA ASP A 169 -15.53 9.52 24.60
C ASP A 169 -14.25 9.88 23.83
N ARG A 170 -13.30 8.96 23.72
CA ARG A 170 -12.12 9.15 22.85
C ARG A 170 -12.49 9.27 21.36
N ILE A 171 -13.46 8.49 20.89
CA ILE A 171 -13.96 8.61 19.51
C ILE A 171 -14.56 10.00 19.34
N ARG A 172 -15.38 10.45 20.29
CA ARG A 172 -15.98 11.77 20.26
C ARG A 172 -14.93 12.90 20.20
N GLU A 173 -13.87 12.79 20.97
CA GLU A 173 -12.74 13.73 20.94
C GLU A 173 -11.97 13.67 19.62
N SER A 174 -11.62 12.46 19.14
CA SER A 174 -10.79 12.28 17.94
C SER A 174 -11.49 12.75 16.67
N TYR A 175 -12.81 12.61 16.59
CA TYR A 175 -13.62 13.10 15.46
C TYR A 175 -14.19 14.52 15.72
N GLN A 176 -13.91 15.12 16.90
CA GLN A 176 -14.41 16.40 17.33
C GLN A 176 -15.95 16.50 17.30
N LEU A 177 -16.62 15.38 17.59
CA LEU A 177 -18.09 15.33 17.56
C LEU A 177 -18.70 16.20 18.65
N SER A 178 -19.36 17.28 18.24
CA SER A 178 -20.09 18.18 19.13
C SER A 178 -21.41 18.56 18.48
N SER A 179 -22.43 18.81 19.28
CA SER A 179 -23.68 19.36 18.75
C SER A 179 -23.42 20.62 17.96
N ALA A 180 -23.95 20.70 16.75
CA ALA A 180 -23.76 21.83 15.85
C ALA A 180 -24.25 23.14 16.48
N THR A 181 -23.35 24.11 16.63
CA THR A 181 -23.67 25.49 17.00
C THR A 181 -23.56 26.33 15.73
N PHE A 182 -24.70 26.84 15.26
CA PHE A 182 -24.74 27.72 14.09
C PHE A 182 -24.93 29.18 14.50
N GLU A 183 -24.49 30.10 13.67
CA GLU A 183 -24.78 31.52 13.86
C GLU A 183 -26.29 31.78 13.90
N PRO A 184 -26.78 32.62 14.82
CA PRO A 184 -28.18 33.00 14.88
C PRO A 184 -28.64 33.62 13.55
N GLY A 185 -29.64 33.00 12.91
CA GLY A 185 -30.20 33.47 11.65
C GLY A 185 -29.54 32.92 10.37
N ALA A 186 -28.63 31.96 10.47
CA ALA A 186 -28.15 31.25 9.29
C ALA A 186 -29.27 30.42 8.68
N ASP A 187 -29.44 30.55 7.35
CA ASP A 187 -30.31 29.69 6.55
C ASP A 187 -29.80 28.25 6.48
N GLU A 188 -30.55 27.34 5.87
CA GLU A 188 -30.20 25.93 5.80
C GLU A 188 -28.89 25.72 5.04
N ASP A 189 -28.69 26.41 3.93
CA ASP A 189 -27.50 26.31 3.09
C ASP A 189 -26.27 26.91 3.77
N GLY A 190 -26.41 28.02 4.49
CA GLY A 190 -25.34 28.59 5.33
C GLY A 190 -24.91 27.65 6.46
N ARG A 191 -25.85 26.89 7.04
CA ARG A 191 -25.51 25.85 8.03
C ARG A 191 -24.76 24.68 7.40
N ILE A 192 -25.11 24.28 6.18
CA ILE A 192 -24.40 23.22 5.43
C ILE A 192 -22.94 23.65 5.17
N ILE A 193 -22.72 24.90 4.72
CA ILE A 193 -21.38 25.43 4.51
C ILE A 193 -20.57 25.44 5.81
N ALA A 194 -21.14 25.88 6.91
CA ALA A 194 -20.50 25.82 8.21
C ALA A 194 -20.14 24.40 8.63
N ALA A 195 -21.06 23.44 8.39
CA ALA A 195 -20.84 22.02 8.69
C ALA A 195 -19.80 21.35 7.78
N LEU A 196 -19.54 21.84 6.56
CA LEU A 196 -18.42 21.41 5.71
C LEU A 196 -17.07 21.66 6.39
N GLY A 197 -16.94 22.73 7.18
CA GLY A 197 -15.76 23.03 7.96
C GLY A 197 -15.44 22.00 9.06
N HIS A 198 -16.42 21.17 9.44
CA HIS A 198 -16.24 20.17 10.49
C HIS A 198 -15.23 19.07 10.08
N PRO A 199 -14.25 18.69 10.95
CA PRO A 199 -13.21 17.72 10.61
C PRO A 199 -13.74 16.40 10.05
N ALA A 200 -14.79 15.84 10.65
CA ALA A 200 -15.40 14.60 10.18
C ALA A 200 -16.16 14.76 8.84
N SER A 201 -16.67 15.96 8.52
CA SER A 201 -17.25 16.29 7.20
C SER A 201 -16.17 16.37 6.13
N LYS A 202 -15.03 16.99 6.44
CA LYS A 202 -13.85 17.10 5.56
C LYS A 202 -13.26 15.73 5.20
N MET A 203 -13.54 14.68 5.96
CA MET A 203 -13.15 13.30 5.60
C MET A 203 -13.86 12.77 4.36
N ARG A 204 -15.04 13.30 4.05
CA ARG A 204 -15.86 12.84 2.91
C ARG A 204 -15.95 13.86 1.79
N PHE A 205 -16.02 15.16 2.12
CA PHE A 205 -16.25 16.23 1.17
C PHE A 205 -14.98 17.02 0.92
N THR A 206 -14.57 17.13 -0.34
CA THR A 206 -13.50 18.04 -0.74
C THR A 206 -14.08 19.44 -0.89
N TYR A 207 -13.60 20.40 -0.09
CA TYR A 207 -14.00 21.79 -0.16
C TYR A 207 -12.89 22.62 -0.81
N ALA A 208 -13.20 23.33 -1.88
CA ALA A 208 -12.19 24.00 -2.71
C ALA A 208 -11.48 25.20 -2.04
N GLU A 209 -12.10 25.85 -1.05
CA GLU A 209 -11.46 26.96 -0.32
C GLU A 209 -10.24 26.57 0.51
N ASP A 210 -10.15 25.29 0.92
CA ASP A 210 -9.05 24.82 1.77
C ASP A 210 -7.82 24.38 0.96
N SER A 211 -7.83 24.48 -0.36
CA SER A 211 -6.76 23.91 -1.17
C SER A 211 -6.12 24.88 -2.14
N ALA A 212 -5.35 25.83 -1.62
CA ALA A 212 -4.27 26.47 -2.40
C ALA A 212 -3.41 25.43 -3.13
N GLU A 213 -3.38 24.20 -2.62
CA GLU A 213 -2.71 23.03 -3.18
C GLU A 213 -3.53 22.43 -4.33
N LEU A 214 -4.85 22.25 -4.20
CA LEU A 214 -5.72 21.79 -5.28
C LEU A 214 -5.80 22.84 -6.39
N GLN A 215 -5.95 24.12 -6.05
CA GLN A 215 -5.90 25.23 -7.00
C GLN A 215 -4.55 25.25 -7.76
N ARG A 216 -3.42 25.11 -7.07
CA ARG A 216 -2.10 25.05 -7.71
C ARG A 216 -1.97 23.87 -8.65
N VAL A 217 -2.46 22.68 -8.27
CA VAL A 217 -2.46 21.49 -9.11
C VAL A 217 -3.36 21.65 -10.33
N ILE A 218 -4.52 22.28 -10.16
CA ILE A 218 -5.45 22.59 -11.25
C ILE A 218 -4.86 23.64 -12.20
N GLU A 219 -4.34 24.74 -11.69
CA GLU A 219 -3.79 25.86 -12.47
C GLU A 219 -2.53 25.51 -13.23
N THR A 220 -1.66 24.66 -12.64
CA THR A 220 -0.38 24.31 -13.26
C THR A 220 -0.49 23.12 -14.20
N GLY A 221 -1.55 22.29 -14.10
CA GLY A 221 -1.64 21.02 -14.83
C GLY A 221 -0.48 20.06 -14.52
N ASP A 222 0.24 20.30 -13.42
CA ASP A 222 1.46 19.59 -13.08
C ASP A 222 1.16 18.19 -12.54
N ILE A 223 1.51 17.17 -13.33
CA ILE A 223 1.39 15.76 -12.96
C ILE A 223 2.21 15.45 -11.68
N ALA A 224 3.31 16.17 -11.43
CA ALA A 224 4.13 15.94 -10.24
C ALA A 224 3.40 16.45 -8.98
N ALA A 225 2.74 17.59 -9.04
CA ALA A 225 1.90 18.11 -7.96
C ALA A 225 0.70 17.18 -7.66
N TRP A 226 0.09 16.59 -8.71
CA TRP A 226 -0.97 15.60 -8.53
C TRP A 226 -0.48 14.33 -7.80
N ARG A 227 0.75 13.90 -8.01
CA ARG A 227 1.34 12.74 -7.33
C ARG A 227 1.51 12.92 -5.81
N THR A 228 1.55 14.15 -5.34
CA THR A 228 1.67 14.48 -3.91
C THR A 228 0.37 15.01 -3.31
N PHE A 229 -0.70 15.11 -4.10
CA PHE A 229 -2.01 15.53 -3.61
C PHE A 229 -2.59 14.54 -2.61
N LEU A 230 -3.01 15.04 -1.44
CA LEU A 230 -3.59 14.26 -0.36
C LEU A 230 -5.12 14.38 -0.37
N HIS A 231 -5.79 13.29 -0.71
CA HIS A 231 -7.25 13.26 -0.66
C HIS A 231 -7.76 13.46 0.78
N PRO A 232 -8.92 14.12 1.00
CA PRO A 232 -9.45 14.35 2.35
C PRO A 232 -9.53 13.11 3.24
N GLU A 233 -9.97 11.97 2.71
CA GLU A 233 -10.00 10.69 3.44
C GLU A 233 -8.61 10.23 3.91
N GLN A 234 -7.56 10.63 3.21
CA GLN A 234 -6.17 10.29 3.53
C GLN A 234 -5.56 11.25 4.55
N ARG A 235 -6.05 12.51 4.60
CA ARG A 235 -5.50 13.60 5.43
C ARG A 235 -5.42 13.22 6.90
N ARG A 236 -6.45 12.56 7.43
CA ARG A 236 -6.47 12.13 8.82
C ARG A 236 -5.29 11.20 9.16
N TYR A 237 -4.89 10.30 8.26
CA TYR A 237 -3.77 9.39 8.50
C TYR A 237 -2.43 10.11 8.48
N ALA A 238 -2.34 11.23 7.78
CA ALA A 238 -1.16 12.11 7.79
C ALA A 238 -1.07 12.95 9.06
N GLU A 239 -2.20 13.39 9.63
CA GLU A 239 -2.27 14.41 10.67
C GLU A 239 -2.59 13.85 12.07
N GLN A 240 -3.40 12.78 12.17
CA GLN A 240 -3.86 12.21 13.44
C GLN A 240 -2.73 11.56 14.24
N ASP A 241 -2.83 11.65 15.56
CA ASP A 241 -1.97 10.93 16.48
C ASP A 241 -2.47 9.51 16.76
N PHE A 242 -1.54 8.59 16.86
CA PHE A 242 -1.79 7.19 17.17
C PHE A 242 -1.09 6.82 18.48
N GLY A 243 -1.80 6.16 19.38
CA GLY A 243 -1.28 5.76 20.70
C GLY A 243 -0.25 4.63 20.67
N GLY A 244 0.47 4.44 19.56
CA GLY A 244 1.48 3.41 19.35
C GLY A 244 1.64 3.10 17.87
N SER A 245 2.27 1.96 17.56
CA SER A 245 2.48 1.52 16.19
C SER A 245 1.14 1.36 15.45
N PHE A 246 1.07 1.89 14.24
CA PHE A 246 -0.12 1.90 13.39
C PHE A 246 0.17 1.30 12.03
N ARG A 247 -0.80 0.55 11.47
CA ARG A 247 -0.72 -0.04 10.15
C ARG A 247 -1.78 0.52 9.21
N LEU A 248 -1.37 0.90 8.01
CA LEU A 248 -2.23 1.31 6.92
C LEU A 248 -2.08 0.33 5.76
N SER A 249 -3.06 -0.53 5.54
CA SER A 249 -3.08 -1.42 4.38
C SER A 249 -3.86 -0.80 3.22
N GLY A 250 -3.62 -1.28 2.01
CA GLY A 250 -4.38 -0.83 0.85
C GLY A 250 -3.78 -1.33 -0.46
N GLY A 251 -4.59 -1.45 -1.50
CA GLY A 251 -4.15 -1.87 -2.83
C GLY A 251 -3.19 -0.89 -3.50
N SER A 252 -2.72 -1.27 -4.67
CA SER A 252 -1.94 -0.36 -5.53
C SER A 252 -2.73 0.91 -5.82
N GLY A 253 -2.07 2.06 -5.84
CA GLY A 253 -2.71 3.34 -6.22
C GLY A 253 -3.63 3.98 -5.18
N THR A 254 -3.72 3.45 -3.96
CA THR A 254 -4.55 4.02 -2.87
C THR A 254 -3.89 5.20 -2.14
N GLY A 255 -2.68 5.62 -2.53
CA GLY A 255 -2.00 6.80 -2.00
C GLY A 255 -1.20 6.60 -0.71
N LYS A 256 -0.90 5.37 -0.30
CA LYS A 256 -0.13 5.07 0.92
C LYS A 256 1.18 5.84 1.06
N SER A 257 2.01 5.84 0.01
CA SER A 257 3.28 6.58 0.00
C SER A 257 3.10 8.09 0.10
N VAL A 258 2.01 8.63 -0.47
CA VAL A 258 1.64 10.04 -0.35
C VAL A 258 1.33 10.38 1.11
N ILE A 259 0.51 9.55 1.76
CA ILE A 259 0.18 9.71 3.20
C ILE A 259 1.45 9.71 4.04
N LEU A 260 2.39 8.79 3.78
CA LEU A 260 3.66 8.70 4.52
C LEU A 260 4.50 9.97 4.38
N VAL A 261 4.61 10.53 3.17
CA VAL A 261 5.38 11.75 2.90
C VAL A 261 4.75 12.95 3.62
N HIS A 262 3.42 13.11 3.55
CA HIS A 262 2.70 14.15 4.28
C HIS A 262 2.83 13.98 5.80
N ARG A 263 2.73 12.74 6.29
CA ARG A 263 2.90 12.44 7.71
C ARG A 263 4.30 12.77 8.21
N ALA A 264 5.34 12.42 7.43
CA ALA A 264 6.71 12.78 7.77
C ALA A 264 6.86 14.30 7.91
N TRP A 265 6.33 15.05 6.97
CA TRP A 265 6.33 16.51 7.01
C TRP A 265 5.54 17.07 8.19
N ASN A 266 4.32 16.57 8.43
CA ASN A 266 3.50 16.99 9.56
C ASN A 266 4.20 16.76 10.92
N LEU A 267 4.83 15.60 11.12
CA LEU A 267 5.59 15.32 12.32
C LEU A 267 6.81 16.23 12.48
N ALA A 268 7.50 16.57 11.38
CA ALA A 268 8.65 17.48 11.39
C ALA A 268 8.24 18.93 11.75
N GLN A 269 7.04 19.34 11.38
CA GLN A 269 6.50 20.67 11.72
C GLN A 269 6.18 20.83 13.22
N ARG A 270 5.96 19.74 13.95
CA ARG A 270 5.58 19.78 15.37
C ARG A 270 6.74 20.12 16.29
N SER A 271 7.97 19.72 15.94
CA SER A 271 9.18 20.04 16.70
C SER A 271 10.41 20.02 15.79
N ALA A 272 11.22 21.05 15.89
CA ALA A 272 12.50 21.14 15.17
C ALA A 272 13.51 20.06 15.59
N GLU A 273 13.35 19.47 16.77
CA GLU A 273 14.22 18.42 17.31
C GLU A 273 13.75 17.01 16.96
N SER A 274 12.56 16.87 16.34
CA SER A 274 12.01 15.56 15.98
C SER A 274 12.91 14.83 14.97
N ARG A 275 13.20 13.57 15.24
CA ARG A 275 14.00 12.69 14.41
C ARG A 275 13.07 11.70 13.71
N ILE A 276 12.76 11.96 12.45
CA ILE A 276 11.80 11.21 11.66
C ILE A 276 12.54 10.37 10.65
N LEU A 277 12.31 9.07 10.69
CA LEU A 277 12.84 8.12 9.72
C LEU A 277 11.74 7.74 8.72
N LEU A 278 11.93 8.05 7.44
CA LEU A 278 11.10 7.59 6.34
C LEU A 278 11.87 6.49 5.57
N THR A 279 11.42 5.25 5.66
CA THR A 279 12.16 4.09 5.16
C THR A 279 11.32 3.15 4.31
N THR A 280 12.00 2.34 3.52
CA THR A 280 11.41 1.32 2.65
C THR A 280 12.42 0.20 2.37
N PHE A 281 12.01 -0.82 1.60
CA PHE A 281 12.79 -2.02 1.34
C PHE A 281 14.12 -1.75 0.61
N ASN A 282 14.14 -0.95 -0.45
CA ASN A 282 15.34 -0.74 -1.26
C ASN A 282 15.65 0.73 -1.56
N SER A 283 16.86 1.00 -2.07
CA SER A 283 17.36 2.36 -2.33
C SER A 283 16.62 3.08 -3.47
N VAL A 284 16.07 2.36 -4.44
CA VAL A 284 15.31 2.95 -5.55
C VAL A 284 14.01 3.54 -5.02
N LEU A 285 13.28 2.77 -4.20
CA LEU A 285 12.05 3.23 -3.53
C LEU A 285 12.33 4.37 -2.56
N ALA A 286 13.43 4.31 -1.79
CA ALA A 286 13.85 5.42 -0.92
C ALA A 286 14.12 6.70 -1.71
N GLY A 287 14.75 6.58 -2.88
CA GLY A 287 14.94 7.70 -3.81
C GLY A 287 13.62 8.29 -4.34
N LEU A 288 12.60 7.45 -4.56
CA LEU A 288 11.26 7.91 -4.94
C LEU A 288 10.57 8.67 -3.79
N LEU A 289 10.63 8.14 -2.57
CA LEU A 289 10.09 8.82 -1.39
C LEU A 289 10.75 10.19 -1.16
N ARG A 290 12.07 10.27 -1.33
CA ARG A 290 12.82 11.53 -1.24
C ARG A 290 12.34 12.53 -2.28
N ARG A 291 12.20 12.15 -3.55
CA ARG A 291 11.69 13.02 -4.61
C ARG A 291 10.26 13.48 -4.34
N ASN A 292 9.40 12.59 -3.85
CA ASN A 292 8.04 12.97 -3.49
C ASN A 292 8.02 13.99 -2.34
N LEU A 293 8.91 13.85 -1.35
CA LEU A 293 9.07 14.81 -0.27
C LEU A 293 9.58 16.18 -0.78
N GLU A 294 10.56 16.18 -1.66
CA GLU A 294 11.11 17.39 -2.31
C GLU A 294 10.07 18.08 -3.22
N THR A 295 9.19 17.31 -3.85
CA THR A 295 8.06 17.85 -4.64
C THR A 295 7.00 18.46 -3.73
N LEU A 296 6.67 17.80 -2.62
CA LEU A 296 5.70 18.32 -1.64
C LEU A 296 6.21 19.60 -0.97
N VAL A 297 7.49 19.63 -0.60
CA VAL A 297 8.11 20.75 0.12
C VAL A 297 9.37 21.18 -0.64
N PRO A 298 9.25 22.06 -1.65
CA PRO A 298 10.39 22.56 -2.39
C PRO A 298 11.43 23.23 -1.47
N GLY A 299 12.68 22.78 -1.60
CA GLY A 299 13.78 23.31 -0.78
C GLY A 299 13.92 22.69 0.61
N ILE A 300 13.17 21.61 0.91
CA ILE A 300 13.34 20.89 2.18
C ILE A 300 14.78 20.37 2.32
N VAL A 301 15.36 20.60 3.49
CA VAL A 301 16.64 19.99 3.87
C VAL A 301 16.36 18.69 4.62
N VAL A 302 16.72 17.57 4.03
CA VAL A 302 16.60 16.26 4.67
C VAL A 302 17.81 16.00 5.57
N ALA A 303 17.60 15.33 6.71
CA ALA A 303 18.67 14.93 7.61
C ALA A 303 19.68 14.04 6.88
N GLY A 304 20.95 14.33 7.06
CA GLY A 304 22.06 13.65 6.39
C GLY A 304 22.34 12.27 6.97
N ARG A 305 22.08 12.08 8.27
CA ARG A 305 22.38 10.87 9.02
C ARG A 305 21.21 10.45 9.92
N LEU A 306 21.17 9.17 10.21
CA LEU A 306 20.26 8.60 11.21
C LEU A 306 20.54 9.21 12.59
N GLY A 307 19.50 9.67 13.28
CA GLY A 307 19.59 10.30 14.60
C GLY A 307 19.74 11.82 14.57
N GLU A 308 19.93 12.44 13.41
CA GLU A 308 19.85 13.90 13.27
C GLU A 308 18.40 14.39 13.28
N PRO A 309 18.13 15.59 13.84
CA PRO A 309 16.83 16.22 13.73
C PRO A 309 16.38 16.41 12.28
N GLY A 310 15.08 16.27 12.03
CA GLY A 310 14.49 16.36 10.70
C GLY A 310 14.10 15.01 10.11
N ILE A 311 13.88 14.96 8.79
CA ILE A 311 13.44 13.78 8.07
C ILE A 311 14.64 13.10 7.40
N HIS A 312 14.99 11.90 7.86
CA HIS A 312 16.00 11.06 7.22
C HIS A 312 15.30 10.05 6.30
N VAL A 313 15.71 9.98 5.02
CA VAL A 313 15.11 9.09 4.02
C VAL A 313 16.16 8.10 3.53
N ALA A 314 15.97 6.83 3.87
CA ALA A 314 16.91 5.76 3.49
C ALA A 314 16.22 4.39 3.38
N SER A 315 16.83 3.45 2.65
CA SER A 315 16.39 2.05 2.70
C SER A 315 16.82 1.37 4.00
N VAL A 316 16.07 0.35 4.41
CA VAL A 316 16.36 -0.42 5.62
C VAL A 316 17.79 -0.99 5.62
N ASP A 317 18.29 -1.43 4.47
CA ASP A 317 19.63 -1.96 4.30
C ASP A 317 20.71 -0.86 4.41
N SER A 318 20.43 0.34 3.91
CA SER A 318 21.31 1.51 4.05
C SER A 318 21.42 1.94 5.51
N LEU A 319 20.30 1.97 6.23
CA LEU A 319 20.26 2.27 7.67
C LEU A 319 21.07 1.26 8.48
N ALA A 320 20.90 -0.03 8.21
CA ALA A 320 21.68 -1.06 8.88
C ALA A 320 23.20 -0.92 8.60
N ALA A 321 23.56 -0.56 7.37
CA ALA A 321 24.95 -0.29 7.01
C ALA A 321 25.51 0.95 7.72
N GLU A 322 24.71 2.00 7.88
CA GLU A 322 25.09 3.21 8.61
C GLU A 322 25.34 2.92 10.10
N VAL A 323 24.45 2.19 10.76
CA VAL A 323 24.61 1.79 12.17
C VAL A 323 25.90 0.98 12.38
N VAL A 324 26.23 0.03 11.50
CA VAL A 324 27.46 -0.79 11.67
C VAL A 324 28.73 -0.03 11.28
N GLY A 325 28.63 1.04 10.50
CA GLY A 325 29.78 1.86 10.08
C GLY A 325 30.42 2.65 11.21
N ASP A 326 29.66 2.98 12.24
CA ASP A 326 30.04 3.92 13.31
C ASP A 326 30.38 3.25 14.66
N ALA A 327 30.42 1.91 14.73
CA ALA A 327 30.32 1.23 16.02
C ALA A 327 31.61 0.66 16.59
N GLY A 328 32.00 1.14 17.77
CA GLY A 328 33.11 0.58 18.59
C GLY A 328 32.86 -0.86 19.09
N LEU A 329 31.59 -1.27 19.26
CA LEU A 329 31.18 -2.59 19.77
C LEU A 329 30.95 -3.65 18.70
N LEU A 330 31.38 -3.41 17.47
CA LEU A 330 31.16 -4.29 16.31
C LEU A 330 31.57 -5.74 16.54
N LYS A 331 32.71 -5.94 17.24
CA LYS A 331 33.24 -7.27 17.56
C LYS A 331 32.32 -8.04 18.50
N ALA A 332 31.79 -7.37 19.53
CA ALA A 332 30.85 -7.96 20.48
C ALA A 332 29.52 -8.31 19.81
N ALA A 333 28.97 -7.42 18.99
CA ALA A 333 27.76 -7.65 18.23
C ALA A 333 27.91 -8.83 17.26
N SER A 334 29.01 -8.89 16.51
CA SER A 334 29.35 -10.01 15.63
C SER A 334 29.44 -11.35 16.38
N MET A 335 30.09 -11.34 17.56
CA MET A 335 30.16 -12.52 18.43
C MET A 335 28.76 -12.99 18.85
N ASN A 336 27.87 -12.06 19.16
CA ASN A 336 26.49 -12.38 19.57
C ASN A 336 25.64 -12.92 18.43
N VAL A 337 25.85 -12.48 17.18
CA VAL A 337 25.07 -12.95 16.01
C VAL A 337 25.65 -14.22 15.42
N PHE A 338 26.97 -14.28 15.21
CA PHE A 338 27.61 -15.35 14.44
C PHE A 338 28.47 -16.31 15.28
N GLY A 339 28.80 -15.96 16.52
CA GLY A 339 29.77 -16.70 17.34
C GLY A 339 31.24 -16.41 17.02
N HIS A 340 31.53 -15.37 16.25
CA HIS A 340 32.89 -14.91 15.94
C HIS A 340 32.98 -13.39 15.78
N SER A 341 34.15 -12.80 15.92
CA SER A 341 34.39 -11.35 15.89
C SER A 341 34.97 -10.82 14.55
N ARG A 342 34.78 -11.58 13.44
CA ARG A 342 35.38 -11.27 12.14
C ARG A 342 34.48 -10.46 11.17
N PHE A 343 33.37 -9.96 11.64
CA PHE A 343 32.49 -9.11 10.83
C PHE A 343 33.22 -7.83 10.41
N ARG A 344 33.05 -7.42 9.16
CA ARG A 344 33.63 -6.21 8.58
C ARG A 344 32.56 -5.42 7.82
N ALA A 345 32.37 -4.16 8.20
CA ALA A 345 31.39 -3.26 7.58
C ALA A 345 31.87 -2.70 6.24
N ASP A 346 33.19 -2.58 6.04
CA ASP A 346 33.85 -1.94 4.90
C ASP A 346 33.89 -2.81 3.60
N ARG A 347 33.42 -4.05 3.66
CA ARG A 347 33.46 -4.96 2.52
C ARG A 347 32.18 -4.90 1.67
N PRO A 348 32.30 -5.11 0.33
CA PRO A 348 31.13 -5.25 -0.54
C PRO A 348 30.21 -6.34 -0.05
N ARG A 349 28.88 -6.11 -0.19
CA ARG A 349 27.87 -7.09 0.23
C ARG A 349 27.93 -8.37 -0.61
N LEU A 350 27.59 -9.47 0.04
CA LEU A 350 27.48 -10.77 -0.62
C LEU A 350 26.11 -10.86 -1.31
N LYS A 351 26.10 -11.26 -2.58
CA LYS A 351 24.84 -11.59 -3.27
C LYS A 351 24.50 -13.05 -3.00
N GLY A 352 23.31 -13.31 -2.41
CA GLY A 352 22.98 -14.59 -1.81
C GLY A 352 22.91 -15.79 -2.75
N THR A 353 22.43 -15.60 -4.00
CA THR A 353 22.06 -16.69 -4.91
C THR A 353 23.20 -17.67 -5.21
N ASP A 354 24.39 -17.21 -5.53
CA ASP A 354 25.53 -18.09 -5.85
C ASP A 354 26.09 -18.79 -4.61
N VAL A 355 25.87 -18.22 -3.45
CA VAL A 355 26.42 -18.75 -2.17
C VAL A 355 25.67 -19.97 -1.72
N TRP A 356 24.33 -19.96 -1.76
CA TRP A 356 23.52 -21.10 -1.34
C TRP A 356 23.81 -22.35 -2.16
N ARG A 357 23.91 -22.23 -3.48
CA ARG A 357 24.22 -23.36 -4.37
C ARG A 357 25.57 -23.99 -4.04
N ARG A 358 26.61 -23.18 -3.80
CA ARG A 358 27.94 -23.67 -3.38
C ARG A 358 27.90 -24.33 -2.01
N THR A 359 27.19 -23.73 -1.06
CA THR A 359 27.07 -24.24 0.30
C THR A 359 26.38 -25.59 0.32
N VAL A 360 25.28 -25.75 -0.42
CA VAL A 360 24.56 -27.04 -0.56
C VAL A 360 25.47 -28.10 -1.18
N ALA A 361 26.23 -27.76 -2.21
CA ALA A 361 27.16 -28.70 -2.87
C ALA A 361 28.32 -29.17 -1.96
N HIS A 362 28.69 -28.36 -0.95
CA HIS A 362 29.78 -28.67 0.00
C HIS A 362 29.33 -29.54 1.18
N VAL A 363 28.03 -29.57 1.49
CA VAL A 363 27.52 -30.25 2.68
C VAL A 363 26.84 -31.57 2.30
N SER A 364 27.22 -32.64 2.93
CA SER A 364 26.49 -33.94 2.79
C SER A 364 25.17 -33.87 3.55
N HIS A 365 24.05 -34.09 2.81
CA HIS A 365 22.71 -34.02 3.34
C HIS A 365 21.76 -34.98 2.63
N ASN A 366 20.63 -35.34 3.28
CA ASN A 366 19.53 -36.12 2.73
C ASN A 366 18.25 -35.31 2.59
N LEU A 367 18.38 -34.01 2.23
CA LEU A 367 17.25 -33.11 2.05
C LEU A 367 16.66 -33.26 0.65
N PRO A 368 15.33 -33.25 0.51
CA PRO A 368 14.69 -33.14 -0.80
C PRO A 368 14.97 -31.79 -1.45
N ALA A 369 14.93 -31.73 -2.79
CA ALA A 369 15.29 -30.56 -3.59
C ALA A 369 14.61 -29.26 -3.15
N HIS A 370 13.37 -29.32 -2.71
CA HIS A 370 12.64 -28.15 -2.25
C HIS A 370 13.20 -27.51 -0.97
N LEU A 371 13.81 -28.27 -0.08
CA LEU A 371 14.46 -27.74 1.12
C LEU A 371 15.89 -27.27 0.87
N THR A 372 16.43 -27.49 -0.33
CA THR A 372 17.73 -27.00 -0.77
C THR A 372 17.63 -25.91 -1.84
N SER A 373 16.40 -25.50 -2.19
CA SER A 373 16.20 -24.36 -3.08
C SER A 373 16.76 -23.07 -2.44
N GLU A 374 17.35 -22.21 -3.25
CA GLU A 374 17.92 -20.94 -2.80
C GLU A 374 16.90 -20.10 -2.04
N SER A 375 15.67 -20.03 -2.56
CA SER A 375 14.57 -19.27 -1.95
C SER A 375 14.19 -19.80 -0.57
N PHE A 376 14.09 -21.13 -0.38
CA PHE A 376 13.78 -21.71 0.91
C PHE A 376 14.91 -21.48 1.93
N LEU A 377 16.17 -21.72 1.52
CA LEU A 377 17.33 -21.54 2.40
C LEU A 377 17.49 -20.09 2.85
N GLU A 378 17.39 -19.14 1.91
CA GLU A 378 17.45 -17.71 2.21
C GLU A 378 16.33 -17.31 3.18
N SER A 379 15.10 -17.71 2.87
CA SER A 379 13.95 -17.38 3.70
C SER A 379 14.04 -17.97 5.11
N GLU A 380 14.42 -19.24 5.25
CA GLU A 380 14.58 -19.90 6.55
C GLU A 380 15.73 -19.27 7.36
N TYR A 381 16.84 -18.97 6.68
CA TYR A 381 18.00 -18.34 7.31
C TYR A 381 17.67 -16.92 7.82
N VAL A 382 17.05 -16.09 6.98
CA VAL A 382 16.76 -14.69 7.31
C VAL A 382 15.64 -14.57 8.35
N ASN A 383 14.52 -15.27 8.14
CA ASN A 383 13.33 -15.09 8.96
C ASN A 383 13.32 -15.92 10.25
N VAL A 384 14.14 -16.99 10.33
CA VAL A 384 14.20 -17.83 11.52
C VAL A 384 15.56 -17.74 12.20
N VAL A 385 16.65 -18.04 11.48
CA VAL A 385 17.96 -18.16 12.09
C VAL A 385 18.52 -16.81 12.49
N LEU A 386 18.55 -15.82 11.58
CA LEU A 386 19.06 -14.48 11.85
C LEU A 386 18.10 -13.69 12.74
N ALA A 387 16.81 -13.68 12.39
CA ALA A 387 15.81 -12.93 13.14
C ALA A 387 15.74 -13.33 14.61
N ARG A 388 16.00 -14.61 14.94
CA ARG A 388 16.02 -15.11 16.32
C ARG A 388 17.45 -15.27 16.89
N ARG A 389 18.45 -14.91 16.13
CA ARG A 389 19.88 -14.96 16.53
C ARG A 389 20.31 -16.35 17.00
N LEU A 390 19.83 -17.40 16.29
CA LEU A 390 20.15 -18.77 16.65
C LEU A 390 21.59 -19.10 16.34
N ARG A 391 22.34 -19.60 17.33
CA ARG A 391 23.79 -19.90 17.21
C ARG A 391 24.09 -21.38 17.29
N LYS A 392 23.19 -22.19 17.84
CA LYS A 392 23.37 -23.64 18.05
C LYS A 392 22.24 -24.41 17.42
N PHE A 393 22.53 -25.66 17.04
CA PHE A 393 21.54 -26.55 16.50
C PHE A 393 20.36 -26.77 17.46
N ASP A 394 20.63 -26.92 18.75
CA ASP A 394 19.57 -27.19 19.74
C ASP A 394 18.55 -26.05 19.82
N ASP A 395 19.01 -24.80 19.69
CA ASP A 395 18.14 -23.62 19.63
C ASP A 395 17.26 -23.67 18.37
N TYR A 396 17.86 -24.03 17.22
CA TYR A 396 17.13 -24.16 15.95
C TYR A 396 16.17 -25.36 15.96
N ALA A 397 16.56 -26.47 16.60
CA ALA A 397 15.71 -27.66 16.70
C ALA A 397 14.39 -27.40 17.45
N GLN A 398 14.44 -26.51 18.45
CA GLN A 398 13.29 -26.19 19.32
C GLN A 398 12.52 -24.93 18.86
N VAL A 399 13.04 -24.17 17.91
CA VAL A 399 12.43 -22.90 17.50
C VAL A 399 11.01 -23.09 16.97
N ASP A 400 10.12 -22.20 17.39
CA ASP A 400 8.77 -22.11 16.84
C ASP A 400 8.84 -21.55 15.40
N ARG A 401 8.25 -22.29 14.47
CA ARG A 401 8.21 -21.99 13.04
C ARG A 401 6.76 -21.81 12.55
N ARG A 402 5.85 -21.36 13.40
CA ARG A 402 4.47 -21.07 12.98
C ARG A 402 4.46 -20.07 11.83
N GLY A 403 3.60 -20.29 10.85
CA GLY A 403 3.50 -19.44 9.65
C GLY A 403 4.50 -19.76 8.53
N ARG A 404 5.38 -20.78 8.70
CA ARG A 404 6.42 -21.12 7.71
C ARG A 404 5.99 -22.15 6.64
N GLY A 405 4.72 -22.54 6.57
CA GLY A 405 4.16 -23.42 5.53
C GLY A 405 4.73 -24.85 5.49
N VAL A 406 6.01 -25.04 5.73
CA VAL A 406 6.70 -26.34 5.63
C VAL A 406 7.06 -26.88 7.00
N ARG A 407 6.58 -28.09 7.32
CA ARG A 407 6.97 -28.83 8.54
C ARG A 407 8.33 -29.48 8.34
N LEU A 408 9.25 -29.29 9.29
CA LEU A 408 10.58 -29.88 9.26
C LEU A 408 10.72 -30.97 10.34
N SER A 409 11.16 -32.16 9.95
CA SER A 409 11.57 -33.18 10.89
C SER A 409 12.90 -32.81 11.58
N ARG A 410 13.20 -33.40 12.72
CA ARG A 410 14.46 -33.15 13.42
C ARG A 410 15.71 -33.51 12.58
N PRO A 411 15.73 -34.62 11.82
CA PRO A 411 16.82 -34.88 10.87
C PRO A 411 16.98 -33.82 9.81
N ALA A 412 15.86 -33.36 9.18
CA ALA A 412 15.89 -32.26 8.20
C ALA A 412 16.43 -30.97 8.80
N LYS A 413 16.00 -30.60 10.01
CA LYS A 413 16.56 -29.44 10.74
C LYS A 413 18.08 -29.60 10.98
N LYS A 414 18.57 -30.81 11.27
CA LYS A 414 20.00 -31.05 11.47
C LYS A 414 20.79 -30.84 10.18
N ASP A 415 20.29 -31.31 9.05
CA ASP A 415 20.97 -31.12 7.77
C ASP A 415 20.90 -29.67 7.29
N LEU A 416 19.77 -29.00 7.46
CA LEU A 416 19.66 -27.55 7.22
C LEU A 416 20.64 -26.74 8.08
N TRP A 417 20.78 -27.10 9.36
CA TRP A 417 21.74 -26.42 10.24
C TRP A 417 23.19 -26.57 9.78
N LYS A 418 23.58 -27.73 9.24
CA LYS A 418 24.92 -27.91 8.63
C LYS A 418 25.11 -26.94 7.45
N ILE A 419 24.08 -26.79 6.61
CA ILE A 419 24.11 -25.84 5.47
C ILE A 419 24.25 -24.40 5.99
N PHE A 420 23.48 -23.99 7.00
CA PHE A 420 23.58 -22.65 7.58
C PHE A 420 24.93 -22.40 8.26
N ALA A 421 25.51 -23.40 8.94
CA ALA A 421 26.84 -23.30 9.53
C ALA A 421 27.91 -23.10 8.46
N GLU A 422 27.85 -23.88 7.37
CA GLU A 422 28.77 -23.73 6.23
C GLU A 422 28.62 -22.38 5.54
N HIS A 423 27.39 -21.87 5.36
CA HIS A 423 27.14 -20.52 4.85
C HIS A 423 27.83 -19.44 5.70
N ARG A 424 27.75 -19.53 7.02
CA ARG A 424 28.41 -18.63 7.95
C ARG A 424 29.93 -18.70 7.88
N GLU A 425 30.49 -19.90 7.78
CA GLU A 425 31.94 -20.06 7.60
C GLU A 425 32.41 -19.50 6.25
N PHE A 426 31.61 -19.66 5.20
CA PHE A 426 31.89 -19.05 3.90
C PHE A 426 31.89 -17.53 3.97
N SER A 427 30.86 -16.91 4.55
CA SER A 427 30.77 -15.46 4.77
C SER A 427 31.96 -14.93 5.61
N LYS A 428 32.30 -15.63 6.68
CA LYS A 428 33.41 -15.34 7.58
C LYS A 428 34.77 -15.37 6.85
N ASN A 429 35.01 -16.39 6.01
CA ASN A 429 36.26 -16.56 5.28
C ASN A 429 36.44 -15.50 4.19
N LEU A 430 35.34 -15.12 3.52
CA LEU A 430 35.36 -14.01 2.56
C LEU A 430 35.39 -12.63 3.23
N GLY A 431 35.01 -12.53 4.49
CA GLY A 431 34.79 -11.27 5.20
C GLY A 431 33.66 -10.45 4.57
N ARG A 432 32.72 -11.11 3.90
CA ARG A 432 31.57 -10.47 3.18
C ARG A 432 30.26 -11.07 3.68
N TYR A 433 29.30 -10.21 3.90
CA TYR A 433 28.01 -10.57 4.53
C TYR A 433 26.84 -10.08 3.68
N THR A 434 25.71 -10.77 3.77
CA THR A 434 24.47 -10.37 3.12
C THR A 434 23.84 -9.16 3.83
N PHE A 435 22.94 -8.44 3.17
CA PHE A 435 22.23 -7.32 3.79
C PHE A 435 21.46 -7.73 5.06
N PRO A 436 20.71 -8.86 5.08
CA PRO A 436 20.05 -9.32 6.31
C PRO A 436 21.03 -9.66 7.45
N GLU A 437 22.22 -10.17 7.15
CA GLU A 437 23.26 -10.40 8.15
C GLU A 437 23.76 -9.10 8.77
N VAL A 438 23.88 -8.04 7.95
CA VAL A 438 24.25 -6.70 8.44
C VAL A 438 23.16 -6.14 9.34
N ALA A 439 21.88 -6.28 8.96
CA ALA A 439 20.74 -5.85 9.78
C ALA A 439 20.69 -6.59 11.14
N ALA A 440 21.05 -7.88 11.17
CA ALA A 440 21.14 -8.63 12.41
C ALA A 440 22.25 -8.11 13.33
N VAL A 441 23.41 -7.74 12.78
CA VAL A 441 24.53 -7.14 13.54
C VAL A 441 24.15 -5.75 14.01
N ALA A 442 23.54 -4.92 13.16
CA ALA A 442 23.07 -3.58 13.52
C ALA A 442 22.07 -3.63 14.69
N THR A 443 21.11 -4.56 14.63
CA THR A 443 20.17 -4.80 15.74
C THR A 443 20.91 -5.12 17.05
N GLN A 444 21.93 -5.98 16.97
CA GLN A 444 22.68 -6.38 18.16
C GLN A 444 23.54 -5.24 18.71
N LEU A 445 24.08 -4.38 17.86
CA LEU A 445 24.80 -3.18 18.27
C LEU A 445 23.91 -2.27 19.10
N LEU A 446 22.74 -1.93 18.59
CA LEU A 446 21.77 -1.07 19.28
C LEU A 446 21.31 -1.67 20.62
N LEU A 447 21.19 -3.00 20.71
CA LEU A 447 20.84 -3.68 21.97
C LEU A 447 22.01 -3.72 22.97
N CYS A 448 23.25 -3.84 22.53
CA CYS A 448 24.43 -3.79 23.41
C CYS A 448 24.61 -2.40 24.03
N ASP A 449 24.32 -1.36 23.27
CA ASP A 449 24.39 0.01 23.73
C ASP A 449 23.20 0.40 24.65
N ALA A 450 22.10 -0.35 24.63
CA ALA A 450 20.96 -0.11 25.54
C ALA A 450 21.32 -0.25 27.03
N GLU A 451 22.36 -0.99 27.38
CA GLU A 451 22.92 -1.02 28.74
C GLU A 451 23.52 0.34 29.15
N ALA A 452 24.05 1.09 28.17
CA ALA A 452 24.56 2.44 28.34
C ALA A 452 23.47 3.53 28.22
N ARG A 453 22.19 3.15 28.02
CA ARG A 453 21.04 4.04 27.78
C ARG A 453 21.30 5.05 26.65
N ILE A 454 21.75 4.58 25.50
CA ILE A 454 21.71 5.40 24.29
C ILE A 454 20.23 5.69 23.99
N PRO A 455 19.82 6.97 23.89
CA PRO A 455 18.46 7.32 23.51
C PRO A 455 18.10 6.68 22.16
N ALA A 456 16.82 6.37 21.97
CA ALA A 456 16.31 5.96 20.68
C ALA A 456 16.87 6.85 19.55
N VAL A 457 17.25 6.26 18.44
CA VAL A 457 17.89 6.99 17.33
C VAL A 457 16.86 7.73 16.47
N ALA A 458 15.58 7.31 16.55
CA ALA A 458 14.46 7.98 15.91
C ALA A 458 13.28 8.11 16.88
N ASP A 459 12.50 9.18 16.75
CA ASP A 459 11.27 9.38 17.51
C ASP A 459 10.09 8.75 16.77
N HIS A 460 10.11 8.82 15.43
CA HIS A 460 9.07 8.31 14.55
C HIS A 460 9.67 7.55 13.37
N ILE A 461 9.14 6.37 13.09
CA ILE A 461 9.55 5.54 11.94
C ILE A 461 8.35 5.33 11.02
N LEU A 462 8.46 5.78 9.78
CA LEU A 462 7.48 5.64 8.73
C LEU A 462 7.99 4.64 7.70
N VAL A 463 7.28 3.52 7.52
CA VAL A 463 7.71 2.39 6.69
C VAL A 463 6.80 2.29 5.48
N ASP A 464 7.34 2.43 4.29
CA ASP A 464 6.66 2.14 3.03
C ASP A 464 6.98 0.74 2.52
N GLU A 465 6.03 0.12 1.81
CA GLU A 465 6.14 -1.24 1.27
C GLU A 465 6.51 -2.29 2.36
N GLY A 466 5.90 -2.18 3.53
CA GLY A 466 6.20 -3.02 4.70
C GLY A 466 6.09 -4.52 4.44
N GLN A 467 5.25 -4.96 3.49
CA GLN A 467 5.09 -6.36 3.11
C GLN A 467 6.36 -7.01 2.55
N ASP A 468 7.35 -6.21 2.09
CA ASP A 468 8.61 -6.72 1.54
C ASP A 468 9.71 -6.89 2.59
N LEU A 469 9.50 -6.37 3.79
CA LEU A 469 10.48 -6.46 4.86
C LEU A 469 10.51 -7.86 5.49
N HIS A 470 11.71 -8.38 5.68
CA HIS A 470 11.94 -9.64 6.39
C HIS A 470 11.84 -9.46 7.91
N ALA A 471 11.66 -10.56 8.62
CA ALA A 471 11.62 -10.59 10.09
C ALA A 471 12.84 -9.90 10.76
N VAL A 472 14.02 -10.03 10.18
CA VAL A 472 15.23 -9.37 10.69
C VAL A 472 15.16 -7.86 10.57
N HIS A 473 14.55 -7.33 9.50
CA HIS A 473 14.36 -5.89 9.30
C HIS A 473 13.38 -5.30 10.31
N TRP A 474 12.27 -5.99 10.59
CA TRP A 474 11.32 -5.55 11.60
C TRP A 474 11.91 -5.47 13.00
N ARG A 475 12.77 -6.44 13.35
CA ARG A 475 13.53 -6.39 14.61
C ARG A 475 14.51 -5.22 14.65
N PHE A 476 15.20 -4.96 13.55
CA PHE A 476 16.08 -3.83 13.42
C PHE A 476 15.34 -2.51 13.59
N LEU A 477 14.27 -2.29 12.83
CA LEU A 477 13.46 -1.07 12.92
C LEU A 477 12.91 -0.85 14.33
N ARG A 478 12.42 -1.93 15.00
CA ARG A 478 11.90 -1.80 16.36
C ARG A 478 12.96 -1.35 17.37
N THR A 479 14.24 -1.62 17.15
CA THR A 479 15.32 -1.16 18.04
C THR A 479 15.75 0.29 17.81
N LEU A 480 15.28 0.94 16.74
CA LEU A 480 15.65 2.34 16.43
C LEU A 480 14.78 3.36 17.17
N ALA A 481 13.59 3.01 17.62
CA ALA A 481 12.66 3.88 18.32
C ALA A 481 12.13 3.21 19.60
N ASP A 482 11.86 4.00 20.63
CA ASP A 482 11.15 3.53 21.83
C ASP A 482 9.67 3.26 21.52
N GLU A 483 9.02 2.41 22.32
CA GLU A 483 7.57 2.22 22.23
C GLU A 483 6.85 3.46 22.76
N GLY A 484 5.95 4.01 21.96
CA GLY A 484 5.24 5.23 22.32
C GLY A 484 4.27 5.72 21.25
N SER A 485 3.68 6.87 21.48
CA SER A 485 2.78 7.50 20.50
C SER A 485 3.50 7.80 19.20
N ASN A 486 2.87 7.41 18.07
CA ASN A 486 3.41 7.64 16.73
C ASN A 486 4.78 6.99 16.46
N ASP A 487 5.15 5.94 17.20
CA ASP A 487 6.46 5.30 17.08
C ASP A 487 6.71 4.67 15.71
N LEU A 488 5.84 3.77 15.24
CA LEU A 488 5.91 3.19 13.90
C LEU A 488 4.60 3.43 13.14
N PHE A 489 4.70 3.93 11.91
CA PHE A 489 3.59 3.98 10.98
C PHE A 489 3.95 3.16 9.74
N ILE A 490 3.17 2.11 9.46
CA ILE A 490 3.51 1.07 8.50
C ILE A 490 2.49 1.07 7.37
N ALA A 491 2.94 1.32 6.14
CA ALA A 491 2.14 1.17 4.94
C ALA A 491 2.49 -0.14 4.23
N GLU A 492 1.45 -0.91 3.85
CA GLU A 492 1.62 -2.19 3.14
C GLU A 492 0.55 -2.43 2.07
N ASP A 493 0.89 -3.29 1.12
CA ASP A 493 -0.03 -3.92 0.19
C ASP A 493 0.23 -5.43 0.16
N PRO A 494 -0.59 -6.26 0.81
CA PRO A 494 -0.38 -7.71 0.85
C PRO A 494 -0.31 -8.36 -0.52
N HIS A 495 -1.01 -7.79 -1.55
CA HIS A 495 -1.01 -8.29 -2.92
C HIS A 495 0.28 -7.96 -3.70
N GLN A 496 1.12 -7.05 -3.19
CA GLN A 496 2.40 -6.67 -3.78
C GLN A 496 3.61 -7.32 -3.10
N ARG A 497 3.43 -8.35 -2.29
CA ARG A 497 4.52 -9.07 -1.62
C ARG A 497 5.23 -10.01 -2.60
N ILE A 498 6.35 -9.57 -3.15
CA ILE A 498 7.14 -10.30 -4.16
C ILE A 498 8.54 -10.71 -3.67
N TYR A 499 9.04 -10.14 -2.57
CA TYR A 499 10.40 -10.38 -2.06
C TYR A 499 10.46 -11.18 -0.77
N SER A 500 9.46 -11.09 0.10
CA SER A 500 9.46 -11.74 1.40
C SER A 500 8.38 -12.82 1.54
N GLU A 501 8.52 -13.66 2.54
CA GLU A 501 7.44 -14.53 3.02
C GLU A 501 6.57 -13.78 4.04
N ASN A 502 5.47 -14.42 4.43
CA ASN A 502 4.55 -13.83 5.39
C ASN A 502 5.21 -13.64 6.77
N VAL A 503 5.22 -12.39 7.24
CA VAL A 503 5.75 -11.99 8.55
C VAL A 503 4.60 -11.44 9.38
N THR A 504 4.43 -11.95 10.61
CA THR A 504 3.45 -11.40 11.56
C THR A 504 4.17 -10.47 12.53
N LEU A 505 3.82 -9.19 12.52
CA LEU A 505 4.51 -8.12 13.28
C LEU A 505 4.51 -8.36 14.79
N ALA A 506 3.46 -8.95 15.34
CA ALA A 506 3.37 -9.27 16.76
C ALA A 506 4.53 -10.16 17.28
N HIS A 507 5.12 -10.97 16.38
CA HIS A 507 6.29 -11.80 16.73
C HIS A 507 7.60 -11.02 16.81
N HIS A 508 7.58 -9.73 16.43
CA HIS A 508 8.76 -8.85 16.36
C HIS A 508 8.60 -7.60 17.24
N ASN A 509 7.74 -7.68 18.26
CA ASN A 509 7.45 -6.61 19.21
C ASN A 509 6.90 -5.33 18.55
N VAL A 510 6.17 -5.48 17.44
CA VAL A 510 5.41 -4.40 16.81
C VAL A 510 3.93 -4.66 17.04
N ALA A 511 3.36 -3.98 18.02
CA ALA A 511 1.98 -4.17 18.44
C ALA A 511 1.05 -3.25 17.63
N ILE A 512 0.42 -3.81 16.58
CA ILE A 512 -0.54 -3.09 15.72
C ILE A 512 -2.00 -3.52 15.93
N LYS A 513 -2.24 -4.51 16.77
CA LYS A 513 -3.60 -5.04 16.99
C LYS A 513 -4.56 -3.92 17.39
N GLY A 514 -5.61 -3.75 16.59
CA GLY A 514 -6.59 -2.70 16.79
C GLY A 514 -6.18 -1.31 16.29
N ARG A 515 -4.97 -1.17 15.79
CA ARG A 515 -4.45 0.05 15.18
C ARG A 515 -4.09 -0.20 13.72
N SER A 516 -5.07 -0.71 12.98
CA SER A 516 -4.96 -1.00 11.54
C SER A 516 -6.14 -0.41 10.80
N ARG A 517 -5.88 0.11 9.60
CA ARG A 517 -6.92 0.60 8.67
C ARG A 517 -6.59 0.16 7.26
N ARG A 518 -7.64 0.10 6.42
CA ARG A 518 -7.55 -0.30 5.03
C ARG A 518 -8.06 0.80 4.11
N LEU A 519 -7.26 1.12 3.10
CA LEU A 519 -7.65 2.01 2.01
C LEU A 519 -8.16 1.17 0.84
N THR A 520 -9.37 1.46 0.37
CA THR A 520 -10.02 0.70 -0.71
C THR A 520 -10.14 1.49 -2.00
N LEU A 521 -10.07 2.84 -1.95
CA LEU A 521 -10.21 3.70 -3.12
C LEU A 521 -8.86 3.92 -3.81
N ASN A 522 -8.79 3.51 -5.07
CA ASN A 522 -7.65 3.72 -5.95
C ASN A 522 -7.85 5.03 -6.74
N TYR A 523 -6.86 5.91 -6.69
CA TYR A 523 -6.86 7.21 -7.37
C TYR A 523 -5.99 7.21 -8.64
N ARG A 524 -5.24 6.15 -8.87
CA ARG A 524 -4.20 6.07 -9.90
C ARG A 524 -4.65 5.34 -11.14
N THR A 525 -4.98 4.07 -10.99
CA THR A 525 -5.24 3.12 -12.06
C THR A 525 -6.72 3.15 -12.42
N THR A 526 -7.08 2.99 -13.69
CA THR A 526 -8.49 2.89 -14.09
C THR A 526 -9.19 1.67 -13.50
N ALA A 527 -10.52 1.71 -13.36
CA ALA A 527 -11.30 0.61 -12.82
C ALA A 527 -11.10 -0.67 -13.63
N GLN A 528 -11.05 -0.57 -14.96
CA GLN A 528 -10.83 -1.71 -15.86
C GLN A 528 -9.46 -2.37 -15.64
N ASN A 529 -8.40 -1.56 -15.52
CA ASN A 529 -7.05 -2.09 -15.24
C ASN A 529 -6.98 -2.70 -13.83
N LEU A 530 -7.64 -2.08 -12.84
CA LEU A 530 -7.67 -2.59 -11.46
C LEU A 530 -8.42 -3.92 -11.38
N ASP A 531 -9.60 -4.01 -11.99
CA ASP A 531 -10.40 -5.23 -12.02
C ASP A 531 -9.67 -6.36 -12.72
N PHE A 532 -8.99 -6.06 -13.82
CA PHE A 532 -8.15 -7.03 -14.51
C PHE A 532 -7.00 -7.52 -13.61
N ALA A 533 -6.28 -6.60 -12.96
CA ALA A 533 -5.19 -6.95 -12.05
C ALA A 533 -5.66 -7.81 -10.87
N LEU A 534 -6.84 -7.53 -10.30
CA LEU A 534 -7.43 -8.34 -9.24
C LEU A 534 -7.87 -9.73 -9.73
N ARG A 535 -8.39 -9.85 -10.95
CA ARG A 535 -8.69 -11.15 -11.57
C ARG A 535 -7.45 -12.02 -11.74
N LEU A 536 -6.29 -11.44 -12.05
CA LEU A 536 -5.01 -12.18 -12.14
C LEU A 536 -4.61 -12.84 -10.82
N LEU A 537 -5.06 -12.34 -9.68
CA LEU A 537 -4.81 -12.97 -8.37
C LEU A 537 -5.57 -14.29 -8.20
N GLY A 538 -6.59 -14.56 -9.02
CA GLY A 538 -7.29 -15.84 -9.10
C GLY A 538 -7.92 -16.32 -7.79
N GLY A 539 -8.29 -15.41 -6.88
CA GLY A 539 -8.84 -15.76 -5.56
C GLY A 539 -7.80 -16.36 -4.59
N ALA A 540 -6.50 -16.23 -4.87
CA ALA A 540 -5.45 -16.66 -3.95
C ALA A 540 -5.55 -15.89 -2.62
N ALA A 541 -5.45 -16.61 -1.51
CA ALA A 541 -5.47 -16.03 -0.18
C ALA A 541 -4.12 -15.37 0.14
N PHE A 542 -4.11 -14.05 0.21
CA PHE A 542 -2.97 -13.28 0.72
C PHE A 542 -3.14 -13.03 2.22
N HIS A 543 -2.04 -12.88 2.94
CA HIS A 543 -2.09 -12.56 4.36
C HIS A 543 -1.36 -11.25 4.60
N ASP A 544 -1.94 -10.43 5.43
CA ASP A 544 -1.38 -9.15 5.85
C ASP A 544 -0.34 -9.32 6.98
N LEU A 545 0.25 -8.21 7.43
CA LEU A 545 1.24 -8.20 8.52
C LEU A 545 0.64 -8.50 9.92
N GLU A 546 -0.67 -8.63 10.06
CA GLU A 546 -1.34 -9.20 11.25
C GLU A 546 -1.54 -10.71 11.13
N GLY A 547 -1.33 -11.30 9.94
CA GLY A 547 -1.58 -12.69 9.63
C GLY A 547 -3.03 -12.98 9.26
N MET A 548 -3.84 -11.91 9.00
CA MET A 548 -5.22 -12.04 8.56
C MET A 548 -5.27 -12.27 7.04
N ALA A 549 -6.26 -13.05 6.60
CA ALA A 549 -6.47 -13.27 5.17
C ALA A 549 -7.00 -11.99 4.51
N GLU A 550 -6.32 -11.54 3.47
CA GLU A 550 -6.70 -10.41 2.63
C GLU A 550 -7.35 -10.94 1.35
N VAL A 551 -8.60 -10.63 1.13
CA VAL A 551 -9.30 -10.88 -0.13
C VAL A 551 -9.38 -9.57 -0.90
N GLY A 552 -9.03 -9.58 -2.20
CA GLY A 552 -9.07 -8.37 -3.06
C GLY A 552 -10.45 -7.73 -3.23
N ALA A 553 -11.44 -8.14 -2.44
CA ALA A 553 -12.79 -7.60 -2.47
C ALA A 553 -12.84 -6.18 -1.88
N GLY A 554 -13.66 -5.32 -2.50
CA GLY A 554 -13.92 -3.96 -2.03
C GLY A 554 -12.99 -2.88 -2.60
N TYR A 555 -11.94 -3.24 -3.34
CA TYR A 555 -11.15 -2.24 -4.07
C TYR A 555 -11.95 -1.66 -5.23
N ARG A 556 -11.94 -0.35 -5.34
CA ARG A 556 -12.61 0.40 -6.41
C ARG A 556 -11.71 1.53 -6.89
N SER A 557 -11.88 1.93 -8.15
CA SER A 557 -11.17 3.09 -8.69
C SER A 557 -12.09 4.27 -8.92
N SER A 558 -11.57 5.47 -8.68
CA SER A 558 -12.23 6.74 -9.03
C SER A 558 -12.09 7.07 -10.53
N ARG A 559 -11.32 6.29 -11.30
CA ARG A 559 -11.01 6.56 -12.70
C ARG A 559 -11.54 5.45 -13.59
N LEU A 560 -12.02 5.83 -14.77
CA LEU A 560 -12.43 4.91 -15.83
C LEU A 560 -11.46 5.01 -17.01
N GLY A 561 -11.33 3.93 -17.77
CA GLY A 561 -10.46 3.86 -18.94
C GLY A 561 -10.82 2.69 -19.86
N PRO A 562 -10.01 2.45 -20.90
CA PRO A 562 -10.25 1.32 -21.80
C PRO A 562 -10.01 -0.02 -21.08
N GLU A 563 -10.68 -1.06 -21.56
CA GLU A 563 -10.38 -2.44 -21.16
C GLU A 563 -8.95 -2.82 -21.53
N PRO A 564 -8.25 -3.62 -20.71
CA PRO A 564 -6.96 -4.19 -21.05
C PRO A 564 -6.98 -4.97 -22.35
N GLU A 565 -6.03 -4.69 -23.25
CA GLU A 565 -5.92 -5.41 -24.53
C GLU A 565 -5.10 -6.69 -24.35
N LEU A 566 -5.64 -7.83 -24.77
CA LEU A 566 -5.01 -9.14 -24.67
C LEU A 566 -4.69 -9.67 -26.07
N ILE A 567 -3.40 -9.89 -26.37
CA ILE A 567 -2.92 -10.24 -27.70
C ILE A 567 -2.12 -11.54 -27.64
N ALA A 568 -2.67 -12.59 -28.20
CA ALA A 568 -1.98 -13.85 -28.40
C ALA A 568 -1.54 -14.01 -29.86
N GLY A 569 -0.32 -14.48 -30.09
CA GLY A 569 0.21 -14.74 -31.44
C GLY A 569 1.10 -15.96 -31.48
N SER A 570 1.68 -16.25 -32.62
CA SER A 570 2.66 -17.31 -32.82
C SER A 570 3.98 -16.77 -33.31
N GLY A 571 5.03 -17.09 -32.58
CA GLY A 571 6.41 -16.72 -32.91
C GLY A 571 6.87 -15.39 -32.34
N SER A 572 8.14 -15.34 -32.00
CA SER A 572 8.78 -14.18 -31.36
C SER A 572 8.78 -12.92 -32.27
N GLU A 573 8.81 -13.10 -33.58
CA GLU A 573 8.79 -11.98 -34.55
C GLU A 573 7.44 -11.26 -34.52
N PHE A 574 6.33 -12.01 -34.48
CA PHE A 574 4.98 -11.44 -34.30
C PHE A 574 4.89 -10.58 -33.03
N VAL A 575 5.41 -11.12 -31.91
CA VAL A 575 5.40 -10.41 -30.61
C VAL A 575 6.18 -9.09 -30.71
N LEU A 576 7.38 -9.12 -31.33
CA LEU A 576 8.22 -7.94 -31.48
C LEU A 576 7.59 -6.87 -32.38
N ASP A 577 7.04 -7.29 -33.54
CA ASP A 577 6.37 -6.40 -34.48
C ASP A 577 5.13 -5.74 -33.83
N ARG A 578 4.37 -6.52 -33.07
CA ARG A 578 3.18 -6.00 -32.39
C ARG A 578 3.53 -4.99 -31.31
N ILE A 579 4.57 -5.26 -30.49
CA ILE A 579 5.08 -4.30 -29.52
C ILE A 579 5.48 -2.99 -30.21
N ALA A 580 6.27 -3.07 -31.29
CA ALA A 580 6.70 -1.89 -32.01
C ALA A 580 5.53 -1.07 -32.55
N SER A 581 4.55 -1.75 -33.19
CA SER A 581 3.36 -1.09 -33.74
C SER A 581 2.51 -0.38 -32.67
N ILE A 582 2.37 -0.97 -31.48
CA ILE A 582 1.64 -0.35 -30.36
C ILE A 582 2.39 0.88 -29.86
N VAL A 583 3.70 0.77 -29.66
CA VAL A 583 4.53 1.88 -29.19
C VAL A 583 4.51 3.02 -30.21
N GLU A 584 4.66 2.72 -31.52
CA GLU A 584 4.58 3.72 -32.58
C GLU A 584 3.21 4.43 -32.61
N ASN A 585 2.10 3.68 -32.41
CA ASN A 585 0.77 4.24 -32.34
C ASN A 585 0.60 5.16 -31.12
N TRP A 586 1.10 4.79 -29.95
CA TRP A 586 1.05 5.64 -28.76
C TRP A 586 1.87 6.93 -28.94
N LEU A 587 3.08 6.81 -29.45
CA LEU A 587 3.94 7.96 -29.73
C LEU A 587 3.33 8.91 -30.78
N SER A 588 2.62 8.37 -31.78
CA SER A 588 1.92 9.19 -32.80
C SER A 588 0.70 9.94 -32.27
N ARG A 589 0.21 9.59 -31.07
CA ARG A 589 -0.87 10.27 -30.33
C ARG A 589 -0.36 11.18 -29.22
N ASP A 590 0.89 11.65 -29.34
CA ASP A 590 1.56 12.53 -28.40
C ASP A 590 1.72 11.97 -26.96
N THR A 591 1.63 10.63 -26.78
CA THR A 591 1.96 10.00 -25.51
C THR A 591 3.44 10.20 -25.20
N PRO A 592 3.82 10.80 -24.06
CA PRO A 592 5.22 11.01 -23.72
C PRO A 592 5.99 9.69 -23.64
N ALA A 593 7.09 9.55 -24.38
CA ALA A 593 7.87 8.30 -24.43
C ALA A 593 8.31 7.82 -23.04
N MET A 594 8.65 8.74 -22.14
CA MET A 594 9.04 8.42 -20.75
C MET A 594 7.90 7.87 -19.89
N SER A 595 6.65 7.98 -20.33
CA SER A 595 5.46 7.45 -19.66
C SER A 595 5.02 6.08 -20.19
N ILE A 596 5.77 5.49 -21.12
CA ILE A 596 5.53 4.17 -21.72
C ILE A 596 6.53 3.17 -21.16
N ALA A 597 6.05 2.00 -20.70
CA ALA A 597 6.90 0.90 -20.26
C ALA A 597 6.55 -0.43 -20.92
N ILE A 598 7.59 -1.22 -21.16
CA ILE A 598 7.49 -2.61 -21.60
C ILE A 598 8.07 -3.49 -20.49
N LEU A 599 7.26 -4.36 -19.94
CA LEU A 599 7.60 -5.20 -18.80
C LEU A 599 7.83 -6.65 -19.24
N THR A 600 8.93 -7.22 -18.78
CA THR A 600 9.30 -8.61 -19.11
C THR A 600 9.62 -9.41 -17.84
N ARG A 601 9.54 -10.72 -17.93
CA ARG A 601 9.92 -11.59 -16.81
C ARG A 601 11.44 -11.67 -16.62
N ARG A 602 12.19 -11.64 -17.71
CA ARG A 602 13.66 -11.86 -17.73
C ARG A 602 14.39 -10.71 -18.42
N HIS A 603 15.55 -10.36 -17.91
CA HIS A 603 16.42 -9.37 -18.53
C HIS A 603 16.80 -9.71 -19.99
N ALA A 604 16.98 -10.99 -20.32
CA ALA A 604 17.31 -11.43 -21.67
C ALA A 604 16.21 -11.04 -22.67
N SER A 605 14.94 -11.30 -22.34
CA SER A 605 13.79 -10.90 -23.16
C SER A 605 13.72 -9.39 -23.34
N GLY A 606 13.97 -8.63 -22.25
CA GLY A 606 14.02 -7.17 -22.30
C GLY A 606 15.12 -6.64 -23.25
N LYS A 607 16.32 -7.23 -23.21
CA LYS A 607 17.41 -6.85 -24.13
C LYS A 607 17.06 -7.14 -25.60
N HIS A 608 16.37 -8.23 -25.87
CA HIS A 608 15.94 -8.58 -27.22
C HIS A 608 14.93 -7.56 -27.77
N ILE A 609 13.90 -7.22 -26.98
CA ILE A 609 12.91 -6.19 -27.31
C ILE A 609 13.61 -4.83 -27.50
N TRP A 610 14.49 -4.45 -26.60
CA TRP A 610 15.26 -3.21 -26.71
C TRP A 610 16.05 -3.12 -28.03
N SER A 611 16.77 -4.20 -28.39
CA SER A 611 17.54 -4.25 -29.65
C SER A 611 16.64 -4.10 -30.87
N TYR A 612 15.47 -4.76 -30.85
CA TYR A 612 14.51 -4.70 -31.93
C TYR A 612 13.91 -3.29 -32.10
N LEU A 613 13.44 -2.67 -31.01
CA LEU A 613 12.87 -1.31 -31.05
C LEU A 613 13.89 -0.27 -31.54
N ARG A 614 15.15 -0.40 -31.15
CA ARG A 614 16.24 0.45 -31.67
C ARG A 614 16.45 0.27 -33.15
N SER A 615 16.36 -0.94 -33.70
CA SER A 615 16.46 -1.19 -35.15
C SER A 615 15.32 -0.50 -35.90
N ARG A 616 14.15 -0.33 -35.25
CA ARG A 616 12.99 0.43 -35.76
C ARG A 616 13.09 1.95 -35.50
N ARG A 617 14.23 2.44 -35.00
CA ARG A 617 14.49 3.86 -34.65
C ARG A 617 13.60 4.41 -33.54
N ILE A 618 13.00 3.55 -32.69
CA ILE A 618 12.28 3.97 -31.50
C ILE A 618 13.30 4.26 -30.40
N ALA A 619 13.19 5.43 -29.77
CA ALA A 619 14.04 5.81 -28.64
C ALA A 619 13.63 4.98 -27.40
N VAL A 620 14.50 4.05 -27.01
CA VAL A 620 14.23 3.11 -25.93
C VAL A 620 15.44 2.90 -25.04
N ASP A 621 15.23 2.82 -23.74
CA ASP A 621 16.28 2.55 -22.75
C ASP A 621 15.97 1.28 -21.96
N VAL A 622 17.01 0.49 -21.67
CA VAL A 622 16.93 -0.63 -20.74
C VAL A 622 17.30 -0.09 -19.36
N VAL A 623 16.29 0.21 -18.57
CA VAL A 623 16.52 0.74 -17.23
C VAL A 623 16.93 -0.39 -16.32
N ALA A 624 18.19 -0.39 -15.92
CA ALA A 624 18.66 -1.32 -14.91
C ALA A 624 18.14 -0.93 -13.52
N GLU A 625 18.11 0.35 -13.14
CA GLU A 625 17.73 0.78 -11.79
C GLU A 625 17.28 2.27 -11.67
N THR A 626 17.47 3.11 -12.69
CA THR A 626 17.06 4.52 -12.64
C THR A 626 16.57 5.02 -14.01
N PRO A 627 15.41 5.69 -14.12
CA PRO A 627 14.98 6.31 -15.36
C PRO A 627 16.01 7.37 -15.79
N GLY A 628 16.48 7.25 -17.01
CA GLY A 628 17.37 8.24 -17.62
C GLY A 628 16.68 9.59 -17.80
N SER A 629 17.47 10.66 -17.87
CA SER A 629 16.99 12.03 -18.07
C SER A 629 16.49 12.34 -19.49
N LYS A 630 16.46 11.34 -20.38
CA LYS A 630 16.03 11.51 -21.78
C LYS A 630 14.60 10.95 -21.96
N PRO A 631 13.77 11.55 -22.81
CA PRO A 631 12.44 11.06 -23.12
C PRO A 631 12.52 9.78 -23.97
N GLN A 632 12.52 8.63 -23.34
CA GLN A 632 12.66 7.31 -23.98
C GLN A 632 11.67 6.32 -23.38
N VAL A 633 11.20 5.36 -24.18
CA VAL A 633 10.40 4.22 -23.72
C VAL A 633 11.24 3.35 -22.79
N SER A 634 10.67 2.93 -21.69
CA SER A 634 11.37 2.12 -20.68
C SER A 634 11.15 0.63 -20.90
N VAL A 635 12.22 -0.18 -20.95
CA VAL A 635 12.13 -1.66 -20.91
C VAL A 635 12.65 -2.15 -19.57
N LEU A 636 11.79 -2.80 -18.78
CA LEU A 636 12.05 -3.20 -17.40
C LEU A 636 11.69 -4.68 -17.19
N THR A 637 12.26 -5.28 -16.14
CA THR A 637 11.66 -6.50 -15.60
C THR A 637 10.44 -6.16 -14.75
N MET A 638 9.49 -7.08 -14.60
CA MET A 638 8.34 -6.92 -13.69
C MET A 638 8.79 -6.54 -12.27
N HIS A 639 9.87 -7.14 -11.76
CA HIS A 639 10.45 -6.80 -10.46
C HIS A 639 10.99 -5.36 -10.42
N GLY A 640 11.68 -4.96 -11.48
CA GLY A 640 12.24 -3.60 -11.61
C GLY A 640 11.16 -2.52 -11.77
N ALA A 641 9.96 -2.90 -12.19
CA ALA A 641 8.84 -1.97 -12.32
C ALA A 641 8.16 -1.59 -10.99
N LYS A 642 8.47 -2.32 -9.90
CA LYS A 642 7.90 -2.01 -8.58
C LYS A 642 8.29 -0.61 -8.13
N GLY A 643 7.29 0.18 -7.68
CA GLY A 643 7.46 1.58 -7.29
C GLY A 643 7.44 2.58 -8.46
N HIS A 644 7.56 2.14 -9.70
CA HIS A 644 7.40 2.99 -10.88
C HIS A 644 5.94 3.06 -11.34
N GLU A 645 5.64 4.10 -12.12
CA GLU A 645 4.31 4.36 -12.66
C GLU A 645 4.43 4.84 -14.10
N PHE A 646 3.57 4.31 -14.95
CA PHE A 646 3.53 4.66 -16.36
C PHE A 646 2.09 4.90 -16.81
N THR A 647 1.88 5.75 -17.79
CA THR A 647 0.55 5.91 -18.38
C THR A 647 0.16 4.67 -19.19
N HIS A 648 1.12 4.11 -19.92
CA HIS A 648 0.93 3.00 -20.83
C HIS A 648 1.92 1.87 -20.54
N VAL A 649 1.43 0.65 -20.41
CA VAL A 649 2.26 -0.52 -20.11
C VAL A 649 1.96 -1.65 -21.08
N ILE A 650 3.00 -2.28 -21.60
CA ILE A 650 2.94 -3.56 -22.32
C ILE A 650 3.59 -4.62 -21.42
N LEU A 651 2.85 -5.65 -21.05
CA LEU A 651 3.36 -6.84 -20.36
C LEU A 651 3.58 -7.95 -21.37
N VAL A 652 4.80 -8.51 -21.42
CA VAL A 652 5.22 -9.45 -22.47
C VAL A 652 5.51 -10.84 -21.89
N GLY A 653 5.03 -11.88 -22.58
CA GLY A 653 5.38 -13.27 -22.32
C GLY A 653 4.59 -13.93 -21.18
N VAL A 654 3.35 -13.49 -20.94
CA VAL A 654 2.44 -14.07 -19.94
C VAL A 654 1.09 -14.34 -20.58
N ASP A 655 0.57 -15.56 -20.41
CA ASP A 655 -0.78 -15.92 -20.75
C ASP A 655 -1.70 -15.69 -19.53
N PRO A 656 -2.75 -14.85 -19.64
CA PRO A 656 -3.66 -14.58 -18.53
C PRO A 656 -4.50 -15.79 -18.12
N GLU A 657 -4.72 -16.78 -18.99
CA GLU A 657 -5.47 -18.02 -18.67
C GLU A 657 -4.61 -19.02 -17.90
N SER A 658 -3.29 -18.91 -17.98
CA SER A 658 -2.34 -19.76 -17.27
C SER A 658 -1.26 -18.96 -16.55
N PRO A 659 -1.61 -18.00 -15.69
CA PRO A 659 -0.65 -17.07 -15.08
C PRO A 659 0.37 -17.73 -14.15
N GLY A 660 0.18 -18.98 -13.76
CA GLY A 660 1.08 -19.72 -12.86
C GLY A 660 2.18 -20.52 -13.55
N VAL A 661 2.29 -20.50 -14.89
CA VAL A 661 3.27 -21.30 -15.68
C VAL A 661 4.59 -20.56 -15.91
N LEU A 662 4.81 -19.42 -15.28
CA LEU A 662 5.98 -18.55 -15.53
C LEU A 662 7.35 -19.16 -15.12
N THR A 663 7.37 -20.23 -14.35
CA THR A 663 8.62 -20.94 -14.00
C THR A 663 8.44 -22.44 -14.06
N PRO A 664 9.24 -23.16 -14.91
CA PRO A 664 9.22 -24.63 -15.01
C PRO A 664 9.76 -25.36 -13.76
N THR A 665 10.08 -24.66 -12.69
CA THR A 665 10.81 -25.20 -11.54
C THR A 665 9.94 -25.74 -10.42
N SER A 666 8.63 -25.48 -10.42
CA SER A 666 7.73 -25.99 -9.39
C SER A 666 7.10 -27.30 -9.83
N VAL A 667 7.58 -28.42 -9.29
CA VAL A 667 6.91 -29.71 -9.38
C VAL A 667 5.53 -29.59 -8.71
N PRO A 668 4.42 -29.85 -9.40
CA PRO A 668 3.08 -29.80 -8.78
C PRO A 668 3.01 -30.69 -7.53
N GLY A 669 2.46 -30.17 -6.42
CA GLY A 669 2.32 -30.90 -5.17
C GLY A 669 3.48 -30.77 -4.17
N HIS A 670 4.45 -29.92 -4.47
CA HIS A 670 5.59 -29.63 -3.62
C HIS A 670 5.20 -28.66 -2.47
N PRO A 671 5.60 -28.92 -1.21
CA PRO A 671 5.42 -27.96 -0.12
C PRO A 671 6.23 -26.69 -0.39
N GLY A 672 5.59 -25.57 -0.66
CA GLY A 672 6.20 -24.32 -1.10
C GLY A 672 5.78 -23.87 -2.50
N ALA A 673 5.23 -24.76 -3.32
CA ALA A 673 4.68 -24.42 -4.63
C ALA A 673 3.53 -23.38 -4.52
N ALA A 674 2.76 -23.45 -3.42
CA ALA A 674 1.71 -22.48 -3.13
C ALA A 674 2.30 -21.08 -2.90
N ASP A 675 3.38 -20.95 -2.14
CA ASP A 675 4.03 -19.66 -1.85
C ASP A 675 4.74 -19.12 -3.11
N GLU A 676 5.34 -19.97 -3.94
CA GLU A 676 5.92 -19.56 -5.22
C GLU A 676 4.84 -19.06 -6.18
N ARG A 677 3.73 -19.80 -6.31
CA ARG A 677 2.59 -19.38 -7.11
C ARG A 677 2.01 -18.06 -6.62
N GLN A 678 1.88 -17.88 -5.31
CA GLN A 678 1.40 -16.64 -4.72
C GLN A 678 2.31 -15.47 -5.07
N ARG A 679 3.64 -15.63 -5.01
CA ARG A 679 4.60 -14.59 -5.41
C ARG A 679 4.54 -14.27 -6.90
N GLU A 680 4.35 -15.26 -7.75
CA GLU A 680 4.16 -15.03 -9.20
C GLU A 680 2.87 -14.26 -9.49
N LEU A 681 1.75 -14.61 -8.84
CA LEU A 681 0.50 -13.86 -8.96
C LEU A 681 0.64 -12.43 -8.44
N ALA A 682 1.33 -12.23 -7.32
CA ALA A 682 1.65 -10.91 -6.79
C ALA A 682 2.50 -10.09 -7.78
N LEU A 683 3.47 -10.73 -8.44
CA LEU A 683 4.31 -10.08 -9.45
C LEU A 683 3.51 -9.64 -10.68
N LEU A 684 2.54 -10.45 -11.12
CA LEU A 684 1.62 -10.08 -12.20
C LEU A 684 0.71 -8.92 -11.79
N TYR A 685 0.18 -8.96 -10.58
CA TYR A 685 -0.60 -7.85 -10.03
C TYR A 685 0.22 -6.56 -9.97
N VAL A 686 1.47 -6.62 -9.50
CA VAL A 686 2.40 -5.49 -9.54
C VAL A 686 2.54 -4.96 -10.96
N ALA A 687 2.82 -5.83 -11.94
CA ALA A 687 3.03 -5.42 -13.33
C ALA A 687 1.79 -4.76 -13.94
N ALA A 688 0.61 -5.36 -13.77
CA ALA A 688 -0.65 -4.84 -14.29
C ALA A 688 -1.03 -3.49 -13.66
N THR A 689 -0.80 -3.32 -12.35
CA THR A 689 -1.09 -2.07 -11.63
C THR A 689 -0.07 -0.95 -11.88
N ARG A 690 0.97 -1.16 -12.68
CA ARG A 690 1.87 -0.08 -13.13
C ARG A 690 1.24 0.81 -14.19
N ALA A 691 0.24 0.29 -14.92
CA ALA A 691 -0.49 1.07 -15.92
C ALA A 691 -1.51 2.00 -15.27
N ARG A 692 -1.33 3.30 -15.49
CA ARG A 692 -2.30 4.29 -15.05
C ARG A 692 -3.52 4.34 -15.97
N ASP A 693 -3.30 4.39 -17.27
CA ASP A 693 -4.33 4.66 -18.27
C ASP A 693 -4.60 3.48 -19.19
N GLN A 694 -3.58 2.87 -19.79
CA GLN A 694 -3.74 1.78 -20.76
C GLN A 694 -2.79 0.61 -20.48
N PHE A 695 -3.32 -0.60 -20.51
CA PHE A 695 -2.58 -1.83 -20.29
C PHE A 695 -2.78 -2.80 -21.46
N VAL A 696 -1.68 -3.36 -21.94
CA VAL A 696 -1.66 -4.37 -23.00
C VAL A 696 -0.86 -5.57 -22.53
N MET A 697 -1.37 -6.77 -22.76
CA MET A 697 -0.66 -8.02 -22.52
C MET A 697 -0.44 -8.76 -23.82
N ILE A 698 0.81 -9.16 -24.11
CA ILE A 698 1.20 -9.83 -25.36
C ILE A 698 1.98 -11.09 -25.03
N TRP A 699 1.60 -12.22 -25.63
CA TRP A 699 2.32 -13.49 -25.44
C TRP A 699 2.38 -14.32 -26.71
N ASP A 700 3.38 -15.22 -26.76
CA ASP A 700 3.57 -16.23 -27.78
C ASP A 700 2.93 -17.55 -27.33
N ARG A 701 1.92 -18.06 -28.06
CA ARG A 701 1.25 -19.32 -27.76
C ARG A 701 2.18 -20.50 -27.83
N GLU A 702 3.10 -20.53 -28.81
CA GLU A 702 4.01 -21.66 -29.02
C GLU A 702 5.06 -21.75 -27.91
N GLU A 703 5.53 -20.65 -27.38
CA GLU A 703 6.45 -20.64 -26.24
C GLU A 703 5.72 -21.06 -24.95
N HIS A 704 4.47 -20.64 -24.79
CA HIS A 704 3.65 -21.01 -23.65
C HIS A 704 3.34 -22.51 -23.62
N ASP A 705 2.92 -23.11 -24.75
CA ASP A 705 2.61 -24.52 -24.87
C ASP A 705 3.83 -25.43 -24.64
N ARG A 706 5.05 -24.92 -24.84
CA ARG A 706 6.30 -25.64 -24.50
C ARG A 706 6.66 -25.58 -23.01
N LEU A 707 6.11 -24.63 -22.27
CA LEU A 707 6.36 -24.42 -20.86
C LEU A 707 5.25 -24.98 -19.95
N ALA A 708 4.04 -25.21 -20.51
CA ALA A 708 2.92 -25.88 -19.86
C ALA A 708 3.08 -27.40 -19.88
#